data_57fee0cb72a6b04513bb417ec06043dd
#
_entry.id   57fee0cb72a6b04513bb417ec06043dd
#
_cell.length_a   1.000
_cell.length_b   1.000
_cell.length_c   1.000
_cell.angle_alpha   90.00
_cell.angle_beta   90.00
_cell.angle_gamma   90.00
#
_symmetry.space_group_name_H-M   'P 1'
#
loop_
_entity.id
_entity.type
_entity.pdbx_description
1 polymer ?
#
loop_
_entity_poly.entity_id
_entity_poly.type
_entity_poly.pdbx_seq_one_letter_code
_entity_poly.pdbx_strand_id
1 'polypeptide(L)'
;MGFSQDRELYFKNISSYELQVDFTNEKLIYPEAITAERNTTKNFSKNENFVVFECVHNLLVAGYKPEHITLEPKTVGGREDTSFYCDILIKNNDGEEYLLIECKTTDAKDSEFDKAWKRMQKDGGQLFNYFNSYRKAQYLCLYAADWTNGRVEQSYRLVSMKDNDKYLESDSKLKSYQSVHANNGSRSEFFEVWKQTYQLDSTENNLFESAPFHIGTRPFSTADLKEVDSLAIQKKYHQFATIMRQHNVSGRENAFDKLVNIFLAKIKDESENPDNLKVYWKGAAQDNYFDLQDRLQELYKKGMDEFLGEEITHVTNDEIENAFVLFKNKKDETKRAILEKFKEIKYYTNNDFAFLDVHNRPLFFKNGAILKEVVQMLQDIKLKTDGGGHNQFLGDLFEGFLDQGVKQSEGQFFTPMPIVRFIVSSLPLESLIQDSESVPKMIDYACGAGHFLNEYAAQIHPLVAQYKNTDITPYYEAIYGIEKEYRLSKVAKVSAFMYGQDGVNIVYGDGLTGHADIQNDTFSVLVTNPPYSVKGFLDTLSEDERKAFVLYENIENTDTFNSIETFFIERAAQLLQQDGVAAIILPSSVLSNGNIYIKTREILLQQFDIVAIAEFGSGTFGKTGTNTVTLFLRRRGDAPSLSEHYKNRVNHWFDSDHSADILFEDQELLARYCAHCGIDEAEYTDFLQNQRLPVNGIFAEYRTAYKEKTEWRRREQQTTFLMQTEEERQIEFEISAFVFAAEIEKDKLLHFMLAAANPQPVLIIKSPSEKKAVKQFLGYEWSTRKGSEGIKYIGSGEVEDEDNPNRNQGIFKIQSPLFNPNDLSDGSKLNHLIRQNFQATSNQIQPEIPEHLQAFASLRPLHEMLDFSRTEFDKTIQTALAGKIEIISKYPLVRLGNVAEISAGNSAPQERSAYHQGKYPFFRTSDVGAVHLSKNLTNVADYLNDRGIAGLKLFKKGTILIPKSGASTYLNHRVIMGIDGYVVSHLAAIVANEKRNFNRIFI
;
A
#
# COMPACT_ATOMS: atom_id res chain seq x y z
N MET A 1 -38.89 -25.15 26.50
CA MET A 1 -38.03 -26.23 25.95
C MET A 1 -38.87 -27.02 24.93
N GLY A 2 -38.40 -27.24 23.71
CA GLY A 2 -39.11 -27.92 22.64
C GLY A 2 -39.16 -29.45 22.82
N PHE A 3 -39.76 -29.92 23.91
CA PHE A 3 -39.93 -31.36 24.15
C PHE A 3 -41.03 -31.94 23.26
N SER A 4 -40.76 -33.14 22.72
CA SER A 4 -41.76 -33.91 21.98
C SER A 4 -42.98 -34.21 22.84
N GLN A 5 -44.21 -34.04 22.29
CA GLN A 5 -45.46 -34.37 22.97
C GLN A 5 -45.63 -35.89 23.17
N ASP A 6 -44.81 -36.71 22.49
CA ASP A 6 -44.92 -38.17 22.48
C ASP A 6 -44.23 -38.85 23.66
N ARG A 7 -43.71 -38.11 24.63
CA ARG A 7 -42.98 -38.62 25.82
C ARG A 7 -41.80 -39.55 25.52
N GLU A 8 -41.23 -39.46 24.33
CA GLU A 8 -40.04 -40.17 23.99
C GLU A 8 -38.79 -39.50 24.61
N LEU A 9 -37.73 -40.29 24.77
CA LEU A 9 -36.47 -39.82 25.25
C LEU A 9 -35.90 -38.73 24.28
N TYR A 10 -35.68 -37.50 24.77
CA TYR A 10 -35.16 -36.41 23.97
C TYR A 10 -33.68 -36.25 24.25
N PHE A 11 -32.83 -36.40 23.20
CA PHE A 11 -31.43 -36.21 23.26
C PHE A 11 -31.05 -34.84 22.66
N LYS A 12 -30.27 -34.07 23.40
CA LYS A 12 -29.70 -32.84 22.88
C LYS A 12 -28.18 -32.93 23.02
N ASN A 13 -27.50 -33.05 21.89
CA ASN A 13 -26.04 -33.16 21.83
C ASN A 13 -25.43 -31.77 21.71
N ILE A 14 -24.54 -31.40 22.60
CA ILE A 14 -23.86 -30.13 22.63
C ILE A 14 -22.35 -30.42 22.72
N SER A 15 -21.66 -30.17 21.60
CA SER A 15 -20.25 -30.56 21.47
C SER A 15 -20.03 -32.05 21.76
N SER A 16 -19.34 -32.40 22.83
CA SER A 16 -19.12 -33.77 23.27
C SER A 16 -20.01 -34.18 24.45
N TYR A 17 -21.04 -33.37 24.81
CA TYR A 17 -21.86 -33.60 25.99
C TYR A 17 -23.34 -33.82 25.62
N GLU A 18 -24.03 -34.60 26.40
CA GLU A 18 -25.40 -34.97 26.14
C GLU A 18 -26.32 -34.64 27.32
N LEU A 19 -27.38 -33.88 27.07
CA LEU A 19 -28.49 -33.64 27.97
C LEU A 19 -29.68 -34.46 27.51
N GLN A 20 -30.30 -35.19 28.46
CA GLN A 20 -31.43 -36.09 28.14
C GLN A 20 -32.66 -35.76 29.00
N VAL A 21 -33.85 -36.00 28.46
CA VAL A 21 -35.10 -35.95 29.19
C VAL A 21 -35.78 -37.32 29.09
N ASP A 22 -35.93 -38.01 30.22
CA ASP A 22 -36.65 -39.27 30.29
C ASP A 22 -38.07 -39.03 30.74
N PHE A 23 -38.97 -38.99 29.81
CA PHE A 23 -40.42 -38.77 30.06
C PHE A 23 -41.08 -39.97 30.72
N THR A 24 -40.55 -41.18 30.59
CA THR A 24 -41.10 -42.39 31.16
C THR A 24 -40.87 -42.44 32.68
N ASN A 25 -39.64 -42.08 33.07
CA ASN A 25 -39.23 -42.07 34.47
C ASN A 25 -39.27 -40.69 35.13
N GLU A 26 -39.77 -39.68 34.40
CA GLU A 26 -39.86 -38.27 34.84
C GLU A 26 -38.52 -37.72 35.34
N LYS A 27 -37.42 -37.94 34.58
CA LYS A 27 -36.06 -37.55 34.96
C LYS A 27 -35.45 -36.54 33.95
N LEU A 28 -34.66 -35.59 34.49
CA LEU A 28 -33.76 -34.70 33.78
C LEU A 28 -32.34 -35.27 34.02
N ILE A 29 -31.67 -35.62 32.93
CA ILE A 29 -30.35 -36.27 32.95
C ILE A 29 -29.29 -35.26 32.47
N TYR A 30 -28.34 -34.99 33.33
CA TYR A 30 -27.23 -34.07 33.05
C TYR A 30 -25.97 -34.88 32.73
N PRO A 31 -24.97 -34.29 32.01
CA PRO A 31 -23.65 -34.88 31.82
C PRO A 31 -23.02 -35.34 33.15
N GLU A 32 -22.34 -36.47 33.14
CA GLU A 32 -21.72 -37.03 34.37
C GLU A 32 -20.68 -36.09 35.03
N ALA A 33 -20.01 -35.23 34.24
CA ALA A 33 -19.05 -34.24 34.73
C ALA A 33 -19.69 -33.11 35.53
N ILE A 34 -21.04 -32.90 35.45
CA ILE A 34 -21.75 -31.93 36.29
C ILE A 34 -21.93 -32.50 37.69
N THR A 35 -21.32 -31.82 38.66
CA THR A 35 -21.50 -32.21 40.07
C THR A 35 -22.88 -31.75 40.59
N ALA A 36 -23.56 -32.58 41.38
CA ALA A 36 -24.80 -32.20 42.07
C ALA A 36 -24.76 -32.61 43.53
N GLU A 37 -24.91 -31.70 44.45
CA GLU A 37 -24.91 -32.00 45.90
C GLU A 37 -26.24 -32.58 46.35
N ARG A 38 -27.29 -32.34 45.60
CA ARG A 38 -28.63 -32.93 45.75
C ARG A 38 -29.18 -33.36 44.37
N ASN A 39 -30.28 -34.13 44.39
CA ASN A 39 -30.94 -34.60 43.20
C ASN A 39 -32.36 -34.03 43.03
N THR A 40 -32.68 -32.92 43.70
CA THR A 40 -34.06 -32.39 43.66
C THR A 40 -34.35 -31.68 42.34
N THR A 41 -33.31 -31.20 41.59
CA THR A 41 -33.44 -30.59 40.26
C THR A 41 -33.45 -31.61 39.12
N LYS A 42 -33.24 -32.92 39.38
CA LYS A 42 -33.14 -33.99 38.37
C LYS A 42 -34.47 -34.71 38.06
N ASN A 43 -35.62 -34.13 38.41
CA ASN A 43 -36.93 -34.76 38.22
C ASN A 43 -37.99 -33.68 37.79
N PHE A 44 -39.20 -34.16 37.50
CA PHE A 44 -40.32 -33.30 37.02
C PHE A 44 -41.16 -32.72 38.16
N SER A 45 -40.76 -32.87 39.44
CA SER A 45 -41.56 -32.48 40.58
C SER A 45 -41.90 -30.99 40.68
N LYS A 46 -41.06 -30.13 40.11
CA LYS A 46 -41.26 -28.67 40.09
C LYS A 46 -40.98 -28.08 38.71
N ASN A 47 -41.74 -27.10 38.30
CA ASN A 47 -41.56 -26.37 37.06
C ASN A 47 -40.17 -25.69 37.02
N GLU A 48 -39.67 -25.22 38.16
CA GLU A 48 -38.33 -24.60 38.30
C GLU A 48 -37.20 -25.55 37.86
N ASN A 49 -37.36 -26.89 37.98
CA ASN A 49 -36.33 -27.84 37.55
C ASN A 49 -36.09 -27.80 36.02
N PHE A 50 -37.13 -27.50 35.24
CA PHE A 50 -36.99 -27.32 33.79
C PHE A 50 -36.29 -26.01 33.45
N VAL A 51 -36.44 -24.99 34.28
CA VAL A 51 -35.70 -23.73 34.13
C VAL A 51 -34.22 -23.95 34.44
N VAL A 52 -33.91 -24.73 35.49
CA VAL A 52 -32.50 -25.12 35.80
C VAL A 52 -31.91 -25.90 34.63
N PHE A 53 -32.65 -26.86 34.08
CA PHE A 53 -32.19 -27.69 32.96
C PHE A 53 -31.91 -26.85 31.71
N GLU A 54 -32.78 -25.88 31.38
CA GLU A 54 -32.62 -24.96 30.25
C GLU A 54 -31.44 -24.01 30.51
N CYS A 55 -31.24 -23.51 31.72
CA CYS A 55 -30.11 -22.68 32.09
C CYS A 55 -28.79 -23.43 31.88
N VAL A 56 -28.68 -24.67 32.32
CA VAL A 56 -27.51 -25.53 32.10
C VAL A 56 -27.25 -25.75 30.61
N HIS A 57 -28.33 -26.01 29.83
CA HIS A 57 -28.22 -26.13 28.39
C HIS A 57 -27.56 -24.87 27.77
N ASN A 58 -28.04 -23.70 28.14
CA ASN A 58 -27.54 -22.44 27.61
C ASN A 58 -26.13 -22.14 28.05
N LEU A 59 -25.76 -22.49 29.28
CA LEU A 59 -24.37 -22.39 29.77
C LEU A 59 -23.41 -23.29 28.95
N LEU A 60 -23.80 -24.53 28.66
CA LEU A 60 -23.03 -25.44 27.85
C LEU A 60 -22.90 -24.95 26.39
N VAL A 61 -23.99 -24.43 25.80
CA VAL A 61 -23.99 -23.79 24.46
C VAL A 61 -23.08 -22.57 24.43
N ALA A 62 -23.03 -21.77 25.52
CA ALA A 62 -22.17 -20.62 25.68
C ALA A 62 -20.70 -20.99 25.92
N GLY A 63 -20.36 -22.28 26.06
CA GLY A 63 -19.01 -22.76 26.22
C GLY A 63 -18.55 -23.01 27.65
N TYR A 64 -19.44 -22.93 28.63
CA TYR A 64 -19.11 -23.35 30.01
C TYR A 64 -18.88 -24.85 30.03
N LYS A 65 -17.87 -25.29 30.75
CA LYS A 65 -17.54 -26.72 30.86
C LYS A 65 -18.38 -27.40 31.95
N PRO A 66 -18.86 -28.64 31.73
CA PRO A 66 -19.64 -29.38 32.71
C PRO A 66 -18.95 -29.52 34.05
N GLU A 67 -17.62 -29.77 34.07
CA GLU A 67 -16.82 -29.94 35.29
C GLU A 67 -16.77 -28.70 36.20
N HIS A 68 -17.12 -27.54 35.65
CA HIS A 68 -17.17 -26.28 36.41
C HIS A 68 -18.59 -25.96 36.95
N ILE A 69 -19.58 -26.79 36.60
CA ILE A 69 -20.96 -26.59 37.00
C ILE A 69 -21.30 -27.48 38.18
N THR A 70 -21.78 -26.89 39.27
CA THR A 70 -22.28 -27.60 40.44
C THR A 70 -23.77 -27.25 40.62
N LEU A 71 -24.62 -28.26 40.66
CA LEU A 71 -26.03 -28.12 40.95
C LEU A 71 -26.29 -28.21 42.44
N GLU A 72 -27.23 -27.41 42.93
CA GLU A 72 -27.72 -27.36 44.30
C GLU A 72 -26.55 -27.29 45.33
N PRO A 73 -25.56 -26.40 45.20
CA PRO A 73 -24.48 -26.25 46.17
C PRO A 73 -25.01 -25.80 47.53
N LYS A 74 -24.50 -26.42 48.58
CA LYS A 74 -24.93 -26.17 49.96
C LYS A 74 -24.43 -24.84 50.48
N THR A 75 -25.36 -23.98 50.96
CA THR A 75 -25.02 -22.73 51.64
C THR A 75 -25.17 -22.88 53.14
N VAL A 76 -24.26 -22.30 53.92
CA VAL A 76 -24.32 -22.32 55.39
C VAL A 76 -25.13 -21.12 55.88
N GLY A 77 -26.31 -21.40 56.46
CA GLY A 77 -27.14 -20.36 57.07
C GLY A 77 -26.67 -20.02 58.50
N GLY A 78 -26.72 -18.73 58.87
CA GLY A 78 -26.38 -18.28 60.23
C GLY A 78 -27.48 -18.57 61.21
N ARG A 79 -27.18 -19.06 62.40
CA ARG A 79 -27.92 -19.23 63.67
C ARG A 79 -29.03 -20.22 63.78
N GLU A 80 -29.66 -20.77 62.74
CA GLU A 80 -30.57 -21.88 62.80
C GLU A 80 -30.26 -22.85 61.66
N ASP A 81 -30.37 -24.15 61.91
CA ASP A 81 -29.98 -25.30 61.07
C ASP A 81 -30.73 -25.41 59.72
N THR A 82 -31.09 -24.29 59.10
CA THR A 82 -31.69 -24.25 57.77
C THR A 82 -30.62 -24.03 56.70
N SER A 83 -30.21 -25.16 56.09
CA SER A 83 -29.36 -25.11 54.90
C SER A 83 -30.16 -24.60 53.72
N PHE A 84 -29.71 -23.54 53.07
CA PHE A 84 -30.25 -23.05 51.80
C PHE A 84 -29.40 -23.66 50.68
N TYR A 85 -29.96 -23.84 49.50
CA TYR A 85 -29.29 -24.34 48.34
C TYR A 85 -29.54 -23.37 47.20
N CYS A 86 -28.46 -22.92 46.54
CA CYS A 86 -28.51 -22.19 45.29
C CYS A 86 -28.75 -23.19 44.16
N ASP A 87 -29.35 -22.83 43.06
CA ASP A 87 -29.63 -23.75 41.98
C ASP A 87 -28.37 -24.14 41.20
N ILE A 88 -27.52 -23.18 40.85
CA ILE A 88 -26.29 -23.45 40.09
C ILE A 88 -25.15 -22.59 40.62
N LEU A 89 -24.01 -23.24 40.82
CA LEU A 89 -22.70 -22.57 41.02
C LEU A 89 -21.78 -22.90 39.89
N ILE A 90 -21.13 -21.89 39.32
CA ILE A 90 -20.06 -22.03 38.35
C ILE A 90 -18.75 -21.62 38.96
N LYS A 91 -17.73 -22.46 38.76
CA LYS A 91 -16.35 -22.23 39.20
C LYS A 91 -15.48 -21.79 38.05
N ASN A 92 -14.43 -21.02 38.34
CA ASN A 92 -13.38 -20.67 37.38
C ASN A 92 -12.37 -21.83 37.18
N ASN A 93 -11.36 -21.62 36.36
CA ASN A 93 -10.29 -22.61 36.11
C ASN A 93 -9.47 -22.97 37.36
N ASP A 94 -9.42 -22.08 38.33
CA ASP A 94 -8.70 -22.27 39.59
C ASP A 94 -9.54 -23.01 40.64
N GLY A 95 -10.80 -23.37 40.24
CA GLY A 95 -11.75 -24.05 41.13
C GLY A 95 -12.45 -23.07 42.09
N GLU A 96 -12.25 -21.78 41.97
CA GLU A 96 -12.90 -20.76 42.81
C GLU A 96 -14.30 -20.42 42.30
N GLU A 97 -15.19 -20.02 43.24
CA GLU A 97 -16.54 -19.63 42.92
C GLU A 97 -16.54 -18.38 42.01
N TYR A 98 -17.29 -18.45 40.94
CA TYR A 98 -17.34 -17.37 39.93
C TYR A 98 -18.72 -16.77 39.78
N LEU A 99 -19.75 -17.59 39.56
CA LEU A 99 -21.11 -17.16 39.30
C LEU A 99 -22.11 -18.05 40.05
N LEU A 100 -23.02 -17.39 40.78
CA LEU A 100 -24.15 -18.03 41.44
C LEU A 100 -25.42 -17.72 40.69
N ILE A 101 -26.23 -18.74 40.33
CA ILE A 101 -27.48 -18.58 39.59
C ILE A 101 -28.65 -19.14 40.39
N GLU A 102 -29.65 -18.34 40.57
CA GLU A 102 -30.96 -18.77 41.09
C GLU A 102 -32.00 -18.76 39.95
N CYS A 103 -32.64 -19.86 39.74
CA CYS A 103 -33.65 -20.07 38.69
C CYS A 103 -35.05 -19.83 39.23
N LYS A 104 -35.94 -19.21 38.45
CA LYS A 104 -37.31 -18.93 38.80
C LYS A 104 -38.25 -19.10 37.61
N THR A 105 -39.52 -19.39 37.86
CA THR A 105 -40.53 -19.49 36.81
C THR A 105 -41.13 -18.11 36.49
N THR A 106 -41.62 -17.95 35.26
CA THR A 106 -42.32 -16.76 34.77
C THR A 106 -43.80 -17.13 34.53
N ASP A 107 -44.60 -17.40 35.55
CA ASP A 107 -46.00 -17.64 35.37
C ASP A 107 -46.75 -16.31 35.07
N ALA A 108 -47.63 -16.31 34.05
CA ALA A 108 -48.25 -15.12 33.47
C ALA A 108 -49.08 -14.24 34.40
N LYS A 109 -49.49 -14.73 35.58
CA LYS A 109 -50.26 -13.92 36.55
C LYS A 109 -49.52 -13.47 37.78
N ASP A 110 -48.36 -14.09 38.09
CA ASP A 110 -47.65 -13.82 39.33
C ASP A 110 -46.16 -14.33 39.24
N SER A 111 -45.39 -13.72 38.36
CA SER A 111 -44.03 -14.12 38.05
C SER A 111 -43.15 -14.24 39.33
N GLU A 112 -42.73 -15.46 39.66
CA GLU A 112 -41.78 -15.67 40.77
C GLU A 112 -40.45 -14.98 40.49
N PHE A 113 -40.05 -14.86 39.25
CA PHE A 113 -38.88 -14.11 38.81
C PHE A 113 -39.00 -12.62 39.22
N ASP A 114 -40.12 -11.97 38.91
CA ASP A 114 -40.32 -10.55 39.27
C ASP A 114 -40.45 -10.33 40.77
N LYS A 115 -41.07 -11.26 41.49
CA LYS A 115 -41.12 -11.23 42.94
C LYS A 115 -39.72 -11.37 43.56
N ALA A 116 -38.92 -12.29 43.04
CA ALA A 116 -37.54 -12.50 43.51
C ALA A 116 -36.67 -11.27 43.21
N TRP A 117 -36.84 -10.64 42.06
CA TRP A 117 -36.14 -9.42 41.72
C TRP A 117 -36.51 -8.23 42.62
N LYS A 118 -37.81 -8.04 42.88
CA LYS A 118 -38.30 -7.00 43.82
C LYS A 118 -37.74 -7.20 45.23
N ARG A 119 -37.68 -8.48 45.71
CA ARG A 119 -37.03 -8.77 47.01
C ARG A 119 -35.51 -8.48 46.95
N MET A 120 -34.88 -8.83 45.84
CA MET A 120 -33.48 -8.53 45.61
C MET A 120 -33.18 -7.02 45.74
N GLN A 121 -33.96 -6.17 45.07
CA GLN A 121 -33.84 -4.71 45.13
C GLN A 121 -34.11 -4.13 46.51
N LYS A 122 -34.95 -4.79 47.33
CA LYS A 122 -35.31 -4.33 48.66
C LYS A 122 -34.25 -4.58 49.73
N ASP A 123 -33.76 -5.83 49.77
CA ASP A 123 -32.89 -6.29 50.85
C ASP A 123 -31.83 -7.32 50.44
N GLY A 124 -31.50 -7.44 49.15
CA GLY A 124 -30.56 -8.38 48.61
C GLY A 124 -31.11 -9.80 48.37
N GLY A 125 -32.28 -10.10 48.77
CA GLY A 125 -32.98 -11.38 48.49
C GLY A 125 -32.18 -12.66 48.78
N GLN A 126 -32.45 -13.68 47.99
CA GLN A 126 -31.76 -14.97 48.10
C GLN A 126 -30.30 -14.86 47.57
N LEU A 127 -30.04 -14.10 46.54
CA LEU A 127 -28.71 -14.04 45.92
C LEU A 127 -27.64 -13.56 46.89
N PHE A 128 -27.87 -12.49 47.66
CA PHE A 128 -26.92 -12.04 48.66
C PHE A 128 -26.81 -12.97 49.88
N ASN A 129 -27.85 -13.82 50.14
CA ASN A 129 -27.71 -14.88 51.13
C ASN A 129 -26.70 -15.93 50.64
N TYR A 130 -26.76 -16.35 49.38
CA TYR A 130 -25.83 -17.28 48.79
C TYR A 130 -24.43 -16.70 48.73
N PHE A 131 -24.32 -15.44 48.32
CA PHE A 131 -23.03 -14.74 48.30
C PHE A 131 -22.31 -14.73 49.67
N ASN A 132 -23.05 -14.67 50.73
CA ASN A 132 -22.48 -14.74 52.09
C ASN A 132 -21.73 -16.06 52.37
N SER A 133 -22.11 -17.15 51.70
CA SER A 133 -21.43 -18.46 51.76
C SER A 133 -20.30 -18.59 50.72
N TYR A 134 -20.44 -17.94 49.56
CA TYR A 134 -19.57 -18.04 48.40
C TYR A 134 -19.01 -16.64 48.09
N ARG A 135 -18.20 -16.09 49.01
CA ARG A 135 -17.72 -14.69 48.97
C ARG A 135 -16.74 -14.35 47.85
N LYS A 136 -16.22 -15.37 47.18
CA LYS A 136 -15.35 -15.20 46.02
C LYS A 136 -16.14 -15.05 44.68
N ALA A 137 -17.44 -15.32 44.70
CA ALA A 137 -18.28 -15.15 43.52
C ALA A 137 -18.24 -13.74 43.00
N GLN A 138 -17.98 -13.60 41.70
CA GLN A 138 -17.85 -12.30 41.02
C GLN A 138 -19.20 -11.79 40.50
N TYR A 139 -20.15 -12.72 40.32
CA TYR A 139 -21.47 -12.41 39.80
C TYR A 139 -22.55 -13.22 40.49
N LEU A 140 -23.71 -12.58 40.63
CA LEU A 140 -24.97 -13.22 41.07
C LEU A 140 -26.00 -13.07 39.95
N CYS A 141 -26.69 -14.13 39.63
CA CYS A 141 -27.66 -14.14 38.55
C CYS A 141 -29.02 -14.65 39.02
N LEU A 142 -30.08 -13.93 38.67
CA LEU A 142 -31.43 -14.41 38.71
C LEU A 142 -31.84 -14.75 37.29
N TYR A 143 -32.26 -16.00 37.04
CA TYR A 143 -32.56 -16.54 35.72
C TYR A 143 -33.98 -17.11 35.62
N ALA A 144 -34.60 -16.90 34.47
CA ALA A 144 -35.89 -17.55 34.15
C ALA A 144 -35.96 -17.94 32.68
N ALA A 145 -36.69 -18.97 32.37
CA ALA A 145 -37.00 -19.37 31.00
C ALA A 145 -38.47 -19.79 30.89
N ASP A 146 -39.10 -19.45 29.79
CA ASP A 146 -40.47 -19.82 29.50
C ASP A 146 -40.64 -20.23 28.03
N TRP A 147 -41.69 -20.96 27.75
CA TRP A 147 -42.04 -21.40 26.39
C TRP A 147 -43.16 -20.52 25.85
N THR A 148 -42.85 -19.55 25.04
CA THR A 148 -43.76 -18.56 24.48
C THR A 148 -43.67 -18.54 22.96
N ASN A 149 -44.82 -18.55 22.29
CA ASN A 149 -44.91 -18.49 20.82
C ASN A 149 -44.07 -19.53 20.06
N GLY A 150 -43.92 -20.73 20.60
CA GLY A 150 -43.21 -21.82 19.94
C GLY A 150 -41.67 -21.79 20.10
N ARG A 151 -41.15 -20.91 20.95
CA ARG A 151 -39.72 -20.80 21.27
C ARG A 151 -39.48 -20.59 22.76
N VAL A 152 -38.28 -20.91 23.20
CA VAL A 152 -37.84 -20.58 24.56
C VAL A 152 -37.47 -19.11 24.63
N GLU A 153 -38.15 -18.38 25.52
CA GLU A 153 -37.80 -17.00 25.89
C GLU A 153 -37.09 -16.99 27.24
N GLN A 154 -35.95 -16.29 27.32
CA GLN A 154 -35.11 -16.23 28.51
C GLN A 154 -35.14 -14.83 29.09
N SER A 155 -35.11 -14.75 30.41
CA SER A 155 -34.98 -13.50 31.15
C SER A 155 -33.99 -13.71 32.28
N TYR A 156 -33.04 -12.79 32.43
CA TYR A 156 -32.10 -12.85 33.55
C TYR A 156 -31.68 -11.46 34.02
N ARG A 157 -31.20 -11.40 35.26
CA ARG A 157 -30.61 -10.21 35.88
C ARG A 157 -29.28 -10.58 36.47
N LEU A 158 -28.19 -9.98 35.94
CA LEU A 158 -26.85 -10.22 36.42
C LEU A 158 -26.39 -9.06 37.33
N VAL A 159 -25.99 -9.41 38.54
CA VAL A 159 -25.51 -8.48 39.56
C VAL A 159 -23.99 -8.66 39.70
N SER A 160 -23.26 -7.59 39.45
CA SER A 160 -21.79 -7.60 39.60
C SER A 160 -21.41 -7.43 41.08
N MET A 161 -20.49 -8.27 41.54
CA MET A 161 -19.84 -8.18 42.84
C MET A 161 -18.44 -7.55 42.76
N LYS A 162 -18.10 -6.91 41.63
CA LYS A 162 -16.90 -6.16 41.42
C LYS A 162 -17.10 -4.69 41.82
N ASP A 163 -16.01 -4.05 42.24
CA ASP A 163 -16.06 -2.61 42.54
C ASP A 163 -16.41 -1.79 41.29
N ASN A 164 -17.32 -0.85 41.43
CA ASN A 164 -17.71 0.08 40.39
C ASN A 164 -16.92 1.37 40.54
N ASP A 165 -15.71 1.36 39.95
CA ASP A 165 -14.75 2.46 40.07
C ASP A 165 -15.33 3.80 39.67
N LYS A 166 -16.23 3.82 38.69
CA LYS A 166 -16.90 5.05 38.21
C LYS A 166 -17.65 5.78 39.34
N TYR A 167 -18.34 5.04 40.22
CA TYR A 167 -19.07 5.60 41.33
C TYR A 167 -18.20 5.80 42.56
N LEU A 168 -17.29 4.91 42.84
CA LEU A 168 -16.36 5.00 43.96
C LEU A 168 -15.47 6.25 43.89
N GLU A 169 -15.14 6.68 42.67
CA GLU A 169 -14.35 7.88 42.45
C GLU A 169 -15.17 9.16 42.52
N SER A 170 -16.47 9.07 42.28
CA SER A 170 -17.36 10.22 42.35
C SER A 170 -17.66 10.68 43.80
N ASP A 171 -17.57 9.77 44.75
CA ASP A 171 -17.79 10.07 46.17
C ASP A 171 -16.88 9.18 47.08
N SER A 172 -15.92 9.80 47.72
CA SER A 172 -14.96 9.16 48.65
C SER A 172 -15.58 8.55 49.90
N LYS A 173 -16.89 8.76 50.15
CA LYS A 173 -17.60 8.18 51.28
C LYS A 173 -18.22 6.84 50.95
N LEU A 174 -18.28 6.45 49.66
CA LEU A 174 -18.82 5.17 49.27
C LEU A 174 -17.87 4.03 49.65
N LYS A 175 -18.46 2.94 50.15
CA LYS A 175 -17.71 1.72 50.43
C LYS A 175 -17.53 0.90 49.13
N SER A 176 -16.33 0.29 48.99
CA SER A 176 -16.06 -0.68 47.95
C SER A 176 -16.29 -2.09 48.44
N TYR A 177 -16.54 -3.05 47.55
CA TYR A 177 -16.62 -4.46 47.87
C TYR A 177 -15.30 -4.92 48.48
N GLN A 178 -14.17 -4.47 47.97
CA GLN A 178 -12.86 -4.77 48.50
C GLN A 178 -12.70 -4.30 49.93
N SER A 179 -13.19 -3.09 50.26
CA SER A 179 -13.13 -2.58 51.64
C SER A 179 -14.02 -3.37 52.59
N VAL A 180 -15.19 -3.82 52.13
CA VAL A 180 -16.11 -4.66 52.88
C VAL A 180 -15.54 -6.06 53.12
N HIS A 181 -14.93 -6.66 52.11
CA HIS A 181 -14.19 -7.92 52.22
C HIS A 181 -13.05 -7.82 53.24
N ALA A 182 -12.22 -6.81 53.14
CA ALA A 182 -11.06 -6.63 54.06
C ALA A 182 -11.49 -6.52 55.54
N ASN A 183 -12.71 -6.03 55.76
CA ASN A 183 -13.26 -5.86 57.09
C ASN A 183 -14.21 -6.99 57.55
N ASN A 184 -14.25 -8.13 56.83
CA ASN A 184 -15.18 -9.21 57.08
C ASN A 184 -16.66 -8.78 57.21
N GLY A 185 -17.02 -7.84 56.34
CA GLY A 185 -18.35 -7.22 56.38
C GLY A 185 -19.52 -8.18 56.23
N SER A 186 -20.64 -7.73 56.68
CA SER A 186 -21.90 -8.50 56.65
C SER A 186 -22.56 -8.50 55.25
N ARG A 187 -23.50 -9.44 55.09
CA ARG A 187 -24.37 -9.49 53.87
C ARG A 187 -25.01 -8.12 53.56
N SER A 188 -25.51 -7.42 54.56
CA SER A 188 -26.12 -6.10 54.40
C SER A 188 -25.15 -5.05 53.90
N GLU A 189 -23.87 -5.10 54.31
CA GLU A 189 -22.86 -4.17 53.81
C GLU A 189 -22.53 -4.43 52.33
N PHE A 190 -22.41 -5.68 51.88
CA PHE A 190 -22.26 -6.00 50.47
C PHE A 190 -23.45 -5.54 49.60
N PHE A 191 -24.67 -5.72 50.14
CA PHE A 191 -25.88 -5.22 49.48
C PHE A 191 -25.88 -3.70 49.38
N GLU A 192 -25.47 -3.00 50.42
CA GLU A 192 -25.42 -1.51 50.39
C GLU A 192 -24.35 -1.02 49.40
N VAL A 193 -23.22 -1.71 49.20
CA VAL A 193 -22.27 -1.39 48.12
C VAL A 193 -22.97 -1.44 46.77
N TRP A 194 -23.66 -2.54 46.47
CA TRP A 194 -24.39 -2.66 45.21
C TRP A 194 -25.45 -1.56 45.06
N LYS A 195 -26.24 -1.34 46.07
CA LYS A 195 -27.29 -0.32 46.06
C LYS A 195 -26.73 1.09 45.80
N GLN A 196 -25.59 1.43 46.35
CA GLN A 196 -25.00 2.74 46.23
C GLN A 196 -24.16 2.90 44.98
N THR A 197 -23.34 1.90 44.62
CA THR A 197 -22.39 2.00 43.51
C THR A 197 -22.94 1.56 42.17
N TYR A 198 -23.97 0.70 42.17
CA TYR A 198 -24.69 0.29 40.95
C TYR A 198 -26.11 0.87 40.88
N GLN A 199 -26.56 1.62 41.92
CA GLN A 199 -27.92 2.17 41.98
C GLN A 199 -29.03 1.14 41.78
N LEU A 200 -28.82 -0.05 42.27
CA LEU A 200 -29.65 -1.22 42.07
C LEU A 200 -29.76 -1.69 40.59
N ASP A 201 -28.82 -1.25 39.78
CA ASP A 201 -28.80 -1.59 38.37
C ASP A 201 -28.25 -3.00 38.13
N SER A 202 -28.77 -3.67 37.12
CA SER A 202 -28.37 -5.01 36.71
C SER A 202 -28.14 -5.03 35.21
N THR A 203 -27.21 -5.86 34.76
CA THR A 203 -27.03 -6.09 33.33
C THR A 203 -27.86 -7.28 32.86
N GLU A 204 -28.49 -7.16 31.72
CA GLU A 204 -29.18 -8.26 31.03
C GLU A 204 -28.34 -8.83 29.89
N ASN A 205 -27.16 -8.29 29.68
CA ASN A 205 -26.35 -8.61 28.53
C ASN A 205 -25.17 -9.55 28.88
N ASN A 206 -24.87 -10.45 27.94
CA ASN A 206 -23.65 -11.22 27.83
C ASN A 206 -23.49 -12.49 28.70
N LEU A 207 -24.47 -12.99 29.39
CA LEU A 207 -24.35 -14.29 30.06
C LEU A 207 -24.39 -15.45 29.04
N PHE A 208 -25.12 -15.30 27.95
CA PHE A 208 -25.34 -16.34 26.94
C PHE A 208 -25.01 -15.93 25.50
N GLU A 209 -24.61 -14.68 25.24
CA GLU A 209 -24.51 -14.12 23.91
C GLU A 209 -23.11 -14.23 23.25
N SER A 210 -22.09 -14.50 23.98
CA SER A 210 -20.76 -14.71 23.42
C SER A 210 -20.06 -15.75 24.28
N ALA A 211 -19.04 -16.40 23.80
CA ALA A 211 -18.09 -17.12 24.65
C ALA A 211 -17.71 -16.15 25.77
N PRO A 212 -18.55 -16.05 26.83
CA PRO A 212 -18.55 -14.84 27.66
C PRO A 212 -17.33 -14.78 28.48
N PHE A 213 -16.70 -15.85 28.56
CA PHE A 213 -15.64 -15.96 29.48
C PHE A 213 -14.90 -17.19 29.06
N HIS A 214 -13.68 -17.06 28.80
CA HIS A 214 -12.77 -18.19 28.74
C HIS A 214 -12.67 -18.88 30.13
N ILE A 215 -13.80 -18.90 30.88
CA ILE A 215 -13.94 -19.53 32.16
C ILE A 215 -13.91 -21.03 31.90
N GLY A 216 -12.93 -21.64 32.45
CA GLY A 216 -12.79 -23.06 32.28
C GLY A 216 -12.16 -23.47 30.95
N THR A 217 -11.75 -22.55 30.09
CA THR A 217 -11.01 -22.87 28.88
C THR A 217 -9.52 -22.96 29.20
N ARG A 218 -8.83 -23.83 28.44
CA ARG A 218 -7.36 -23.77 28.36
C ARG A 218 -6.90 -22.35 27.99
N PRO A 219 -5.66 -21.98 28.30
CA PRO A 219 -5.09 -20.73 27.80
C PRO A 219 -5.29 -20.59 26.29
N PHE A 220 -5.58 -19.39 25.81
CA PHE A 220 -5.69 -19.12 24.40
C PHE A 220 -4.31 -19.27 23.75
N SER A 221 -4.21 -20.05 22.69
CA SER A 221 -2.94 -20.44 22.09
C SER A 221 -2.93 -20.16 20.58
N THR A 222 -1.77 -20.23 19.97
CA THR A 222 -1.63 -20.10 18.49
C THR A 222 -2.41 -21.19 17.74
N ALA A 223 -2.65 -22.35 18.35
CA ALA A 223 -3.49 -23.41 17.76
C ALA A 223 -4.98 -23.02 17.65
N ASP A 224 -5.42 -22.00 18.39
CA ASP A 224 -6.78 -21.47 18.33
C ASP A 224 -6.97 -20.39 17.26
N LEU A 225 -5.86 -19.92 16.68
CA LEU A 225 -5.88 -18.88 15.64
C LEU A 225 -6.18 -19.48 14.27
N LYS A 226 -6.88 -18.70 13.45
CA LYS A 226 -7.22 -19.06 12.06
C LYS A 226 -6.26 -18.39 11.10
N GLU A 227 -5.80 -19.14 10.12
CA GLU A 227 -5.11 -18.55 8.99
C GLU A 227 -6.06 -17.64 8.19
N VAL A 228 -5.52 -16.54 7.67
CA VAL A 228 -6.33 -15.51 7.01
C VAL A 228 -6.16 -15.63 5.51
N ASP A 229 -7.25 -15.88 4.81
CA ASP A 229 -7.29 -15.77 3.35
C ASP A 229 -7.59 -14.32 2.90
N SER A 230 -7.42 -14.03 1.62
CA SER A 230 -7.62 -12.68 1.06
C SER A 230 -9.06 -12.15 1.21
N LEU A 231 -10.06 -13.03 1.34
CA LEU A 231 -11.47 -12.64 1.59
C LEU A 231 -11.67 -12.24 3.05
N ALA A 232 -11.07 -13.00 3.97
CA ALA A 232 -11.12 -12.67 5.39
C ALA A 232 -10.43 -11.32 5.67
N ILE A 233 -9.34 -11.00 4.96
CA ILE A 233 -8.64 -9.72 5.03
C ILE A 233 -9.55 -8.54 4.72
N GLN A 234 -10.24 -8.58 3.58
CA GLN A 234 -11.17 -7.52 3.20
C GLN A 234 -12.31 -7.37 4.20
N LYS A 235 -12.81 -8.48 4.72
CA LYS A 235 -13.85 -8.47 5.74
C LYS A 235 -13.37 -7.79 7.02
N LYS A 236 -12.15 -8.07 7.46
CA LYS A 236 -11.53 -7.40 8.63
C LYS A 236 -11.30 -5.90 8.37
N TYR A 237 -10.87 -5.51 7.17
CA TYR A 237 -10.79 -4.11 6.76
C TYR A 237 -12.14 -3.38 6.90
N HIS A 238 -13.21 -3.96 6.37
CA HIS A 238 -14.55 -3.38 6.49
C HIS A 238 -15.03 -3.32 7.93
N GLN A 239 -14.72 -4.32 8.75
CA GLN A 239 -15.00 -4.31 10.18
C GLN A 239 -14.27 -3.16 10.88
N PHE A 240 -12.96 -3.01 10.65
CA PHE A 240 -12.19 -1.91 11.22
C PHE A 240 -12.74 -0.53 10.80
N ALA A 241 -12.96 -0.33 9.50
CA ALA A 241 -13.52 0.91 8.99
C ALA A 241 -14.92 1.21 9.57
N THR A 242 -15.69 0.17 9.90
CA THR A 242 -17.01 0.29 10.55
C THR A 242 -16.87 0.71 12.00
N ILE A 243 -15.96 0.08 12.77
CA ILE A 243 -15.64 0.46 14.16
C ILE A 243 -15.24 1.95 14.21
N MET A 244 -14.30 2.37 13.33
CA MET A 244 -13.87 3.76 13.30
C MET A 244 -15.03 4.73 13.03
N ARG A 245 -15.92 4.41 12.11
CA ARG A 245 -17.11 5.23 11.80
C ARG A 245 -18.11 5.27 12.94
N GLN A 246 -18.39 4.14 13.60
CA GLN A 246 -19.31 4.05 14.74
C GLN A 246 -18.88 4.95 15.91
N HIS A 247 -17.58 5.03 16.13
CA HIS A 247 -17.00 5.84 17.20
C HIS A 247 -16.61 7.27 16.75
N ASN A 248 -16.91 7.67 15.50
CA ASN A 248 -16.57 8.97 14.94
C ASN A 248 -15.06 9.30 15.00
N VAL A 249 -14.21 8.30 14.78
CA VAL A 249 -12.76 8.51 14.66
C VAL A 249 -12.48 9.13 13.30
N SER A 250 -12.04 10.39 13.29
CA SER A 250 -11.88 11.20 12.08
C SER A 250 -10.50 11.07 11.43
N GLY A 251 -9.46 10.82 12.21
CA GLY A 251 -8.08 10.68 11.74
C GLY A 251 -7.78 9.26 11.26
N ARG A 252 -8.07 8.93 9.99
CA ARG A 252 -7.85 7.59 9.44
C ARG A 252 -6.39 7.14 9.52
N GLU A 253 -5.46 8.02 9.23
CA GLU A 253 -4.01 7.75 9.29
C GLU A 253 -3.58 7.43 10.72
N ASN A 254 -4.00 8.26 11.69
CA ASN A 254 -3.72 8.00 13.10
C ASN A 254 -4.32 6.66 13.56
N ALA A 255 -5.54 6.33 13.13
CA ALA A 255 -6.16 5.04 13.45
C ALA A 255 -5.37 3.86 12.88
N PHE A 256 -4.80 4.02 11.69
CA PHE A 256 -3.95 3.01 11.09
C PHE A 256 -2.64 2.80 11.86
N ASP A 257 -1.97 3.88 12.30
CA ASP A 257 -0.76 3.78 13.13
C ASP A 257 -1.01 2.95 14.40
N LYS A 258 -2.18 3.17 15.04
CA LYS A 258 -2.56 2.40 16.23
C LYS A 258 -2.83 0.93 15.91
N LEU A 259 -3.37 0.65 14.74
CA LEU A 259 -3.57 -0.71 14.25
C LEU A 259 -2.22 -1.42 14.03
N VAL A 260 -1.25 -0.74 13.41
CA VAL A 260 0.12 -1.27 13.22
C VAL A 260 0.78 -1.57 14.56
N ASN A 261 0.57 -0.72 15.58
CA ASN A 261 1.08 -0.97 16.93
C ASN A 261 0.45 -2.24 17.55
N ILE A 262 -0.85 -2.47 17.33
CA ILE A 262 -1.53 -3.70 17.78
C ILE A 262 -0.99 -4.92 17.03
N PHE A 263 -0.74 -4.81 15.73
CA PHE A 263 -0.13 -5.90 14.95
C PHE A 263 1.24 -6.26 15.50
N LEU A 264 2.10 -5.27 15.76
CA LEU A 264 3.42 -5.51 16.32
C LEU A 264 3.34 -6.21 17.69
N ALA A 265 2.46 -5.74 18.57
CA ALA A 265 2.20 -6.39 19.84
C ALA A 265 1.70 -7.83 19.67
N LYS A 266 0.81 -8.07 18.71
CA LYS A 266 0.24 -9.41 18.46
C LYS A 266 1.25 -10.37 17.83
N ILE A 267 2.07 -9.93 16.89
CA ILE A 267 3.15 -10.74 16.30
C ILE A 267 4.15 -11.15 17.38
N LYS A 268 4.51 -10.20 18.24
CA LYS A 268 5.40 -10.48 19.39
C LYS A 268 4.77 -11.50 20.34
N ASP A 269 3.48 -11.39 20.60
CA ASP A 269 2.75 -12.34 21.44
C ASP A 269 2.70 -13.74 20.84
N GLU A 270 2.41 -13.86 19.55
CA GLU A 270 2.40 -15.14 18.82
C GLU A 270 3.79 -15.83 18.84
N SER A 271 4.86 -15.04 18.90
CA SER A 271 6.23 -15.55 18.94
C SER A 271 6.68 -15.92 20.37
N GLU A 272 6.39 -15.07 21.38
CA GLU A 272 6.83 -15.29 22.77
C GLU A 272 5.91 -16.20 23.57
N ASN A 273 4.61 -16.13 23.33
CA ASN A 273 3.59 -16.79 24.16
C ASN A 273 2.70 -17.75 23.37
N PRO A 274 3.25 -18.65 22.53
CA PRO A 274 2.44 -19.48 21.61
C PRO A 274 1.37 -20.32 22.32
N ASP A 275 1.64 -20.73 23.56
CA ASP A 275 0.73 -21.55 24.38
C ASP A 275 -0.17 -20.73 25.31
N ASN A 276 0.07 -19.42 25.46
CA ASN A 276 -0.68 -18.55 26.37
C ASN A 276 -0.67 -17.10 25.90
N LEU A 277 -1.37 -16.86 24.79
CA LEU A 277 -1.48 -15.55 24.17
C LEU A 277 -2.05 -14.48 25.12
N LYS A 278 -1.60 -13.26 24.97
CA LYS A 278 -1.97 -12.08 25.78
C LYS A 278 -2.84 -11.10 25.01
N VAL A 279 -2.72 -11.06 23.66
CA VAL A 279 -3.46 -10.11 22.80
C VAL A 279 -4.86 -10.64 22.49
N TYR A 280 -5.70 -10.67 23.48
CA TYR A 280 -7.12 -10.92 23.36
C TYR A 280 -7.89 -10.28 24.51
N TRP A 281 -9.19 -10.09 24.32
CA TRP A 281 -10.08 -9.63 25.38
C TRP A 281 -10.55 -10.79 26.23
N LYS A 282 -10.15 -10.80 27.52
CA LYS A 282 -10.48 -11.88 28.45
C LYS A 282 -11.92 -11.89 28.95
N GLY A 283 -12.75 -10.93 28.48
CA GLY A 283 -14.10 -10.75 28.98
C GLY A 283 -14.20 -9.70 30.09
N ALA A 284 -15.35 -9.02 30.19
CA ALA A 284 -15.60 -7.94 31.15
C ALA A 284 -15.43 -8.39 32.62
N ALA A 285 -15.50 -9.68 32.86
CA ALA A 285 -15.34 -10.30 34.18
C ALA A 285 -13.89 -10.39 34.65
N GLN A 286 -12.96 -10.53 33.70
CA GLN A 286 -11.55 -10.82 33.98
C GLN A 286 -10.60 -9.78 33.39
N ASP A 287 -11.12 -8.79 32.68
CA ASP A 287 -10.33 -7.79 32.00
C ASP A 287 -10.97 -6.40 32.13
N ASN A 288 -10.15 -5.39 32.21
CA ASN A 288 -10.53 -4.01 32.09
C ASN A 288 -9.64 -3.29 31.07
N TYR A 289 -9.97 -2.07 30.73
CA TYR A 289 -9.24 -1.33 29.70
C TYR A 289 -7.79 -1.00 30.09
N PHE A 290 -7.50 -0.89 31.38
CA PHE A 290 -6.14 -0.67 31.90
C PHE A 290 -5.29 -1.91 31.71
N ASP A 291 -5.79 -3.08 32.08
CA ASP A 291 -5.07 -4.35 31.94
C ASP A 291 -4.86 -4.70 30.47
N LEU A 292 -5.85 -4.47 29.63
CA LEU A 292 -5.71 -4.67 28.17
C LEU A 292 -4.61 -3.79 27.60
N GLN A 293 -4.65 -2.50 27.90
CA GLN A 293 -3.66 -1.54 27.37
C GLN A 293 -2.26 -1.84 27.90
N ASP A 294 -2.13 -2.24 29.18
CA ASP A 294 -0.84 -2.56 29.79
C ASP A 294 -0.17 -3.75 29.11
N ARG A 295 -0.93 -4.83 28.88
CA ARG A 295 -0.44 -6.00 28.14
C ARG A 295 0.00 -5.66 26.72
N LEU A 296 -0.79 -4.84 26.02
CA LEU A 296 -0.45 -4.39 24.68
C LEU A 296 0.81 -3.52 24.67
N GLN A 297 0.97 -2.63 25.65
CA GLN A 297 2.15 -1.76 25.75
C GLN A 297 3.41 -2.54 26.07
N GLU A 298 3.34 -3.54 26.96
CA GLU A 298 4.48 -4.40 27.26
C GLU A 298 4.97 -5.15 26.01
N LEU A 299 4.05 -5.77 25.29
CA LEU A 299 4.36 -6.50 24.06
C LEU A 299 4.84 -5.56 22.95
N TYR A 300 4.24 -4.40 22.84
CA TYR A 300 4.64 -3.37 21.87
C TYR A 300 6.06 -2.87 22.16
N LYS A 301 6.39 -2.57 23.45
CA LYS A 301 7.75 -2.21 23.84
C LYS A 301 8.77 -3.28 23.42
N LYS A 302 8.50 -4.55 23.72
CA LYS A 302 9.36 -5.66 23.35
C LYS A 302 9.49 -5.79 21.83
N GLY A 303 8.37 -5.60 21.10
CA GLY A 303 8.37 -5.64 19.65
C GLY A 303 9.15 -4.48 19.03
N MET A 304 9.06 -3.28 19.58
CA MET A 304 9.83 -2.12 19.13
C MET A 304 11.35 -2.32 19.33
N ASP A 305 11.74 -2.79 20.50
CA ASP A 305 13.13 -3.06 20.84
C ASP A 305 13.73 -4.15 19.92
N GLU A 306 13.07 -5.31 19.85
CA GLU A 306 13.57 -6.45 19.09
C GLU A 306 13.52 -6.25 17.57
N PHE A 307 12.42 -5.71 17.06
CA PHE A 307 12.19 -5.65 15.61
C PHE A 307 12.65 -4.35 14.98
N LEU A 308 12.65 -3.25 15.72
CA LEU A 308 13.02 -1.95 15.21
C LEU A 308 14.32 -1.40 15.82
N GLY A 309 14.85 -2.05 16.87
CA GLY A 309 16.00 -1.56 17.62
C GLY A 309 15.71 -0.25 18.36
N GLU A 310 14.42 0.03 18.64
CA GLU A 310 13.98 1.26 19.29
C GLU A 310 13.50 1.00 20.70
N GLU A 311 14.19 1.56 21.69
CA GLU A 311 13.82 1.46 23.10
C GLU A 311 12.68 2.43 23.44
N ILE A 312 11.50 1.89 23.75
CA ILE A 312 10.37 2.68 24.24
C ILE A 312 10.34 2.69 25.75
N THR A 313 10.21 3.87 26.33
CA THR A 313 10.01 4.02 27.78
C THR A 313 8.60 3.54 28.17
N HIS A 314 8.53 2.43 28.88
CA HIS A 314 7.31 1.91 29.47
C HIS A 314 7.56 1.50 30.92
N VAL A 315 6.70 1.95 31.82
CA VAL A 315 6.75 1.60 33.24
C VAL A 315 5.58 0.66 33.52
N THR A 316 5.89 -0.55 34.01
CA THR A 316 4.87 -1.55 34.35
C THR A 316 4.12 -1.14 35.63
N ASN A 317 2.91 -1.69 35.81
CA ASN A 317 2.15 -1.46 37.04
C ASN A 317 2.91 -2.00 38.26
N ASP A 318 3.61 -3.14 38.11
CA ASP A 318 4.41 -3.72 39.18
C ASP A 318 5.61 -2.84 39.57
N GLU A 319 6.26 -2.20 38.62
CA GLU A 319 7.32 -1.23 38.90
C GLU A 319 6.79 0.00 39.64
N ILE A 320 5.61 0.50 39.27
CA ILE A 320 4.97 1.61 40.00
C ILE A 320 4.61 1.22 41.41
N GLU A 321 4.06 0.01 41.63
CA GLU A 321 3.69 -0.48 42.97
C GLU A 321 4.93 -0.78 43.81
N ASN A 322 5.98 -1.39 43.23
CA ASN A 322 7.22 -1.70 43.90
C ASN A 322 8.04 -0.47 44.26
N ALA A 323 8.00 0.61 43.49
CA ALA A 323 8.66 1.86 43.80
C ALA A 323 8.20 2.45 45.16
N PHE A 324 6.99 2.10 45.62
CA PHE A 324 6.43 2.57 46.88
C PHE A 324 6.46 1.56 48.04
N VAL A 325 7.07 0.39 47.86
CA VAL A 325 7.18 -0.63 48.89
C VAL A 325 7.94 -0.13 50.12
N LEU A 326 8.90 0.78 49.98
CA LEU A 326 9.65 1.40 51.05
C LEU A 326 8.85 2.33 51.94
N PHE A 327 7.67 2.77 51.50
CA PHE A 327 6.78 3.69 52.25
C PHE A 327 5.75 2.95 53.13
N LYS A 328 6.10 1.75 53.64
CA LYS A 328 5.17 0.85 54.35
C LYS A 328 4.52 1.43 55.62
N ASN A 329 4.96 2.55 56.12
CA ASN A 329 4.59 3.00 57.46
C ASN A 329 3.83 4.34 57.54
N LYS A 330 3.36 4.94 56.45
CA LYS A 330 2.60 6.21 56.56
C LYS A 330 1.48 6.30 55.55
N LYS A 331 0.28 6.41 56.14
CA LYS A 331 -0.97 6.87 55.51
C LYS A 331 -1.26 6.38 54.10
N ASP A 332 -2.05 5.31 54.06
CA ASP A 332 -2.55 4.68 52.80
C ASP A 332 -3.17 5.64 51.80
N GLU A 333 -3.78 6.77 52.27
CA GLU A 333 -4.39 7.78 51.38
C GLU A 333 -3.37 8.53 50.52
N THR A 334 -2.20 8.89 51.03
CA THR A 334 -1.18 9.61 50.26
C THR A 334 -0.54 8.67 49.23
N LYS A 335 -0.29 7.41 49.62
CA LYS A 335 0.23 6.37 48.72
C LYS A 335 -0.76 6.12 47.57
N ARG A 336 -2.08 5.97 47.84
CA ARG A 336 -3.13 5.82 46.86
C ARG A 336 -3.19 6.98 45.90
N ALA A 337 -3.22 8.21 46.40
CA ALA A 337 -3.30 9.42 45.57
C ALA A 337 -2.09 9.55 44.61
N ILE A 338 -0.89 9.18 45.07
CA ILE A 338 0.30 9.19 44.24
C ILE A 338 0.26 8.05 43.17
N LEU A 339 -0.12 6.85 43.57
CA LEU A 339 -0.29 5.73 42.64
C LEU A 339 -1.35 6.02 41.56
N GLU A 340 -2.48 6.58 41.97
CA GLU A 340 -3.51 7.01 41.04
C GLU A 340 -2.98 8.07 40.06
N LYS A 341 -2.18 9.03 40.57
CA LYS A 341 -1.59 10.05 39.71
C LYS A 341 -0.58 9.50 38.71
N PHE A 342 0.23 8.51 39.11
CA PHE A 342 1.13 7.81 38.19
C PHE A 342 0.37 6.97 37.16
N LYS A 343 -0.71 6.30 37.58
CA LYS A 343 -1.60 5.59 36.63
C LYS A 343 -2.26 6.57 35.66
N GLU A 344 -2.74 7.70 36.12
CA GLU A 344 -3.28 8.76 35.24
C GLU A 344 -2.25 9.22 34.20
N ILE A 345 -1.04 9.53 34.61
CA ILE A 345 0.04 9.92 33.69
C ILE A 345 0.32 8.81 32.71
N LYS A 346 0.50 7.57 33.18
CA LYS A 346 0.79 6.40 32.33
C LYS A 346 -0.25 6.20 31.24
N TYR A 347 -1.54 6.28 31.56
CA TYR A 347 -2.62 5.91 30.64
C TYR A 347 -3.19 7.10 29.84
N TYR A 348 -3.12 8.32 30.37
CA TYR A 348 -3.72 9.49 29.69
C TYR A 348 -2.70 10.28 28.89
N THR A 349 -1.41 10.02 29.01
CA THR A 349 -0.38 10.64 28.16
C THR A 349 0.21 9.70 27.10
N ASN A 350 -0.06 8.40 27.20
CA ASN A 350 0.42 7.44 26.22
C ASN A 350 -0.58 7.33 25.06
N ASN A 351 -0.12 7.70 23.88
CA ASN A 351 -0.91 7.71 22.65
C ASN A 351 -0.69 6.49 21.74
N ASP A 352 0.11 5.47 22.12
CA ASP A 352 0.45 4.33 21.25
C ASP A 352 -0.77 3.53 20.80
N PHE A 353 -1.81 3.45 21.64
CA PHE A 353 -3.07 2.76 21.35
C PHE A 353 -4.28 3.70 21.41
N ALA A 354 -4.06 5.00 21.28
CA ALA A 354 -5.11 6.00 21.38
C ALA A 354 -5.72 6.34 20.01
N PHE A 355 -6.86 5.74 19.69
CA PHE A 355 -7.67 6.09 18.52
C PHE A 355 -8.34 7.46 18.64
N LEU A 356 -8.48 7.97 19.87
CA LEU A 356 -8.94 9.30 20.20
C LEU A 356 -7.81 10.06 20.89
N ASP A 357 -7.88 11.38 20.89
CA ASP A 357 -6.94 12.22 21.66
C ASP A 357 -7.26 12.09 23.15
N VAL A 358 -6.54 11.18 23.81
CA VAL A 358 -6.77 10.83 25.22
C VAL A 358 -5.98 11.77 26.15
N HIS A 359 -6.68 12.57 26.92
CA HIS A 359 -6.08 13.47 27.91
C HIS A 359 -6.85 13.50 29.24
N ASN A 360 -7.86 12.64 29.39
CA ASN A 360 -8.61 12.49 30.63
C ASN A 360 -9.28 11.11 30.70
N ARG A 361 -9.75 10.75 31.90
CA ARG A 361 -10.40 9.48 32.17
C ARG A 361 -11.61 9.17 31.27
N PRO A 362 -12.61 10.06 31.06
CA PRO A 362 -13.73 9.74 30.17
C PRO A 362 -13.32 9.39 28.74
N LEU A 363 -12.31 10.08 28.19
CA LEU A 363 -11.77 9.79 26.87
C LEU A 363 -10.98 8.48 26.85
N PHE A 364 -10.27 8.16 27.94
CA PHE A 364 -9.60 6.86 28.09
C PHE A 364 -10.60 5.70 28.03
N PHE A 365 -11.71 5.77 28.75
CA PHE A 365 -12.75 4.73 28.71
C PHE A 365 -13.40 4.62 27.33
N LYS A 366 -13.66 5.76 26.69
CA LYS A 366 -14.18 5.78 25.32
C LYS A 366 -13.20 5.16 24.33
N ASN A 367 -11.91 5.47 24.45
CA ASN A 367 -10.85 4.85 23.67
C ASN A 367 -10.72 3.36 23.98
N GLY A 368 -10.81 2.96 25.24
CA GLY A 368 -10.76 1.57 25.68
C GLY A 368 -11.84 0.69 25.03
N ALA A 369 -13.05 1.24 24.84
CA ALA A 369 -14.11 0.54 24.13
C ALA A 369 -13.73 0.30 22.66
N ILE A 370 -13.13 1.29 21.98
CA ILE A 370 -12.65 1.16 20.61
C ILE A 370 -11.52 0.13 20.53
N LEU A 371 -10.53 0.26 21.42
CA LEU A 371 -9.38 -0.66 21.47
C LEU A 371 -9.83 -2.10 21.69
N LYS A 372 -10.77 -2.32 22.60
CA LYS A 372 -11.39 -3.64 22.83
C LYS A 372 -12.00 -4.21 21.55
N GLU A 373 -12.84 -3.43 20.84
CA GLU A 373 -13.49 -3.90 19.61
C GLU A 373 -12.47 -4.25 18.52
N VAL A 374 -11.40 -3.45 18.39
CA VAL A 374 -10.31 -3.73 17.45
C VAL A 374 -9.54 -4.98 17.84
N VAL A 375 -9.24 -5.17 19.13
CA VAL A 375 -8.58 -6.40 19.61
C VAL A 375 -9.46 -7.62 19.38
N GLN A 376 -10.77 -7.54 19.69
CA GLN A 376 -11.72 -8.63 19.44
C GLN A 376 -11.85 -8.97 17.95
N MET A 377 -11.74 -7.98 17.07
CA MET A 377 -11.73 -8.20 15.63
C MET A 377 -10.49 -9.00 15.18
N LEU A 378 -9.35 -8.83 15.85
CA LEU A 378 -8.06 -9.41 15.46
C LEU A 378 -7.69 -10.68 16.23
N GLN A 379 -8.27 -10.92 17.41
CA GLN A 379 -7.80 -11.93 18.33
C GLN A 379 -7.87 -13.36 17.80
N ASP A 380 -8.76 -13.63 16.85
CA ASP A 380 -9.00 -14.97 16.27
C ASP A 380 -8.15 -15.28 15.04
N ILE A 381 -7.32 -14.33 14.56
CA ILE A 381 -6.51 -14.53 13.37
C ILE A 381 -5.04 -14.74 13.70
N LYS A 382 -4.37 -15.62 12.94
CA LYS A 382 -2.92 -15.79 12.97
C LYS A 382 -2.30 -14.72 12.08
N LEU A 383 -1.42 -13.89 12.62
CA LEU A 383 -0.74 -12.85 11.86
C LEU A 383 0.61 -13.32 11.33
N LYS A 384 1.36 -14.13 12.09
CA LYS A 384 2.65 -14.66 11.64
C LYS A 384 2.45 -15.87 10.75
N THR A 385 2.99 -15.84 9.53
CA THR A 385 3.00 -16.98 8.60
C THR A 385 4.39 -17.62 8.53
N ASP A 386 4.48 -18.86 8.03
CA ASP A 386 5.74 -19.63 8.01
C ASP A 386 6.61 -19.35 6.75
N GLY A 387 6.63 -18.12 6.25
CA GLY A 387 7.55 -17.65 5.20
C GLY A 387 7.16 -17.94 3.75
N GLY A 388 6.22 -18.83 3.49
CA GLY A 388 5.78 -19.18 2.12
C GLY A 388 4.46 -18.55 1.67
N GLY A 389 3.82 -17.75 2.51
CA GLY A 389 2.48 -17.20 2.26
C GLY A 389 2.50 -15.89 1.48
N HIS A 390 1.66 -15.81 0.45
CA HIS A 390 1.44 -14.59 -0.34
C HIS A 390 0.36 -13.67 0.28
N ASN A 391 0.33 -13.56 1.60
CA ASN A 391 -0.72 -12.81 2.27
C ASN A 391 -0.27 -11.37 2.52
N GLN A 392 -0.94 -10.40 1.90
CA GLN A 392 -0.54 -8.99 1.91
C GLN A 392 -1.48 -8.12 2.72
N PHE A 393 -1.91 -8.65 3.83
CA PHE A 393 -2.89 -8.05 4.70
C PHE A 393 -2.60 -6.58 5.07
N LEU A 394 -1.37 -6.29 5.48
CA LEU A 394 -0.99 -4.92 5.88
C LEU A 394 -0.96 -3.96 4.69
N GLY A 395 -0.43 -4.38 3.55
CA GLY A 395 -0.35 -3.55 2.37
C GLY A 395 -1.73 -3.16 1.83
N ASP A 396 -2.61 -4.14 1.64
CA ASP A 396 -3.99 -3.92 1.17
C ASP A 396 -4.80 -3.09 2.17
N LEU A 397 -4.59 -3.33 3.47
CA LEU A 397 -5.22 -2.57 4.54
C LEU A 397 -4.75 -1.11 4.53
N PHE A 398 -3.46 -0.88 4.35
CA PHE A 398 -2.85 0.45 4.30
C PHE A 398 -3.31 1.26 3.09
N GLU A 399 -3.32 0.66 1.90
CA GLU A 399 -3.84 1.32 0.69
C GLU A 399 -5.28 1.81 0.84
N GLY A 400 -6.11 1.04 1.55
CA GLY A 400 -7.49 1.42 1.83
C GLY A 400 -7.63 2.64 2.75
N PHE A 401 -6.65 2.89 3.61
CA PHE A 401 -6.73 3.95 4.63
C PHE A 401 -6.16 5.30 4.22
N LEU A 402 -5.15 5.34 3.32
CA LEU A 402 -4.59 6.60 2.87
C LEU A 402 -5.58 7.38 2.02
N ASP A 403 -5.91 8.57 2.48
CA ASP A 403 -6.76 9.48 1.72
C ASP A 403 -6.04 9.92 0.45
N GLN A 404 -6.77 9.99 -0.66
CA GLN A 404 -6.21 10.35 -1.96
C GLN A 404 -5.56 11.75 -1.96
N GLY A 405 -5.97 12.62 -1.06
CA GLY A 405 -5.40 13.97 -0.90
C GLY A 405 -3.96 13.95 -0.39
N VAL A 406 -3.66 13.10 0.59
CA VAL A 406 -2.31 12.95 1.17
C VAL A 406 -1.37 12.28 0.17
N LYS A 407 -1.85 11.23 -0.52
CA LYS A 407 -1.09 10.55 -1.60
C LYS A 407 -0.60 11.53 -2.67
N GLN A 408 -1.42 12.52 -3.05
CA GLN A 408 -1.06 13.50 -4.08
C GLN A 408 -0.11 14.59 -3.60
N SER A 409 -0.17 14.99 -2.33
CA SER A 409 0.66 16.09 -1.82
C SER A 409 2.12 15.69 -1.58
N GLU A 410 2.38 14.40 -1.32
CA GLU A 410 3.71 13.88 -0.96
C GLU A 410 4.39 13.08 -2.08
N GLY A 411 3.75 12.91 -3.23
CA GLY A 411 4.28 12.12 -4.35
C GLY A 411 4.36 10.61 -4.06
N GLN A 412 3.71 10.15 -3.00
CA GLN A 412 3.71 8.75 -2.57
C GLN A 412 2.61 7.96 -3.29
N PHE A 413 3.00 6.91 -3.99
CA PHE A 413 2.09 6.00 -4.67
C PHE A 413 2.42 4.56 -4.30
N PHE A 414 1.46 3.87 -3.71
CA PHE A 414 1.60 2.43 -3.48
C PHE A 414 1.45 1.67 -4.79
N THR A 415 2.34 0.72 -4.99
CA THR A 415 2.29 -0.13 -6.17
C THR A 415 1.28 -1.26 -5.96
N PRO A 416 0.21 -1.33 -6.77
CA PRO A 416 -0.77 -2.40 -6.67
C PRO A 416 -0.13 -3.78 -6.80
N MET A 417 -0.60 -4.72 -6.00
CA MET A 417 0.01 -6.05 -5.97
C MET A 417 0.06 -6.82 -7.27
N PRO A 418 -0.93 -6.74 -8.17
CA PRO A 418 -0.76 -7.35 -9.48
C PRO A 418 0.45 -6.80 -10.25
N ILE A 419 0.76 -5.51 -10.09
CA ILE A 419 1.93 -4.89 -10.71
C ILE A 419 3.23 -5.31 -10.01
N VAL A 420 3.24 -5.35 -8.67
CA VAL A 420 4.39 -5.87 -7.90
C VAL A 420 4.72 -7.29 -8.32
N ARG A 421 3.73 -8.17 -8.36
CA ARG A 421 3.87 -9.58 -8.74
C ARG A 421 4.33 -9.74 -10.18
N PHE A 422 3.75 -8.99 -11.10
CA PHE A 422 4.18 -8.95 -12.50
C PHE A 422 5.65 -8.57 -12.60
N ILE A 423 6.07 -7.48 -11.96
CA ILE A 423 7.44 -6.96 -12.05
C ILE A 423 8.45 -7.96 -11.47
N VAL A 424 8.20 -8.46 -10.25
CA VAL A 424 9.14 -9.38 -9.60
C VAL A 424 9.25 -10.70 -10.37
N SER A 425 8.12 -11.26 -10.83
CA SER A 425 8.12 -12.50 -11.62
C SER A 425 8.70 -12.33 -13.05
N SER A 426 8.89 -11.09 -13.50
CA SER A 426 9.55 -10.80 -14.78
C SER A 426 11.08 -10.84 -14.69
N LEU A 427 11.65 -10.79 -13.48
CA LEU A 427 13.09 -10.86 -13.29
C LEU A 427 13.62 -12.30 -13.43
N PRO A 428 14.88 -12.46 -13.83
CA PRO A 428 15.49 -13.78 -14.02
C PRO A 428 15.92 -14.41 -12.68
N LEU A 429 15.01 -14.49 -11.70
CA LEU A 429 15.30 -14.92 -10.32
C LEU A 429 15.84 -16.35 -10.26
N GLU A 430 15.34 -17.23 -11.10
CA GLU A 430 15.79 -18.63 -11.18
C GLU A 430 17.28 -18.73 -11.50
N SER A 431 17.73 -18.08 -12.57
CA SER A 431 19.15 -18.07 -12.94
C SER A 431 20.01 -17.33 -11.92
N LEU A 432 19.50 -16.22 -11.36
CA LEU A 432 20.20 -15.50 -10.30
C LEU A 432 20.44 -16.37 -9.05
N ILE A 433 19.46 -17.17 -8.65
CA ILE A 433 19.65 -18.10 -7.52
C ILE A 433 20.51 -19.29 -7.92
N GLN A 434 20.24 -19.91 -9.08
CA GLN A 434 20.94 -21.12 -9.52
C GLN A 434 22.42 -20.89 -9.76
N ASP A 435 22.78 -19.80 -10.48
CA ASP A 435 24.12 -19.58 -10.99
C ASP A 435 25.04 -18.80 -10.02
N SER A 436 24.48 -18.13 -9.01
CA SER A 436 25.26 -17.34 -8.05
C SER A 436 26.10 -18.23 -7.11
N GLU A 437 27.37 -17.90 -6.94
CA GLU A 437 28.25 -18.49 -5.92
C GLU A 437 27.98 -17.91 -4.51
N SER A 438 27.58 -16.64 -4.45
CA SER A 438 27.22 -15.94 -3.22
C SER A 438 25.73 -15.63 -3.19
N VAL A 439 25.20 -15.32 -2.00
CA VAL A 439 23.80 -14.92 -1.84
C VAL A 439 23.56 -13.60 -2.57
N PRO A 440 22.65 -13.54 -3.58
CA PRO A 440 22.36 -12.30 -4.29
C PRO A 440 21.70 -11.27 -3.37
N LYS A 441 22.26 -10.05 -3.32
CA LYS A 441 21.66 -8.95 -2.57
C LYS A 441 20.59 -8.25 -3.39
N MET A 442 19.46 -7.95 -2.76
CA MET A 442 18.36 -7.19 -3.34
C MET A 442 18.12 -5.88 -2.58
N ILE A 443 17.79 -4.82 -3.30
CA ILE A 443 17.44 -3.52 -2.70
C ILE A 443 16.18 -2.91 -3.34
N ASP A 444 15.35 -2.30 -2.46
CA ASP A 444 14.37 -1.29 -2.81
C ASP A 444 14.66 -0.01 -2.01
N TYR A 445 15.22 1.01 -2.64
CA TYR A 445 15.65 2.25 -1.98
C TYR A 445 14.50 3.27 -1.76
N ALA A 446 13.27 2.91 -2.06
CA ALA A 446 12.05 3.67 -1.77
C ALA A 446 10.91 2.70 -1.45
N CYS A 447 11.14 1.84 -0.45
CA CYS A 447 10.38 0.59 -0.29
C CYS A 447 8.93 0.79 0.19
N GLY A 448 8.57 1.97 0.70
CA GLY A 448 7.23 2.21 1.22
C GLY A 448 6.85 1.19 2.28
N ALA A 449 5.75 0.49 2.06
CA ALA A 449 5.27 -0.59 2.93
C ALA A 449 5.97 -1.96 2.69
N GLY A 450 7.00 -2.02 1.85
CA GLY A 450 7.80 -3.22 1.62
C GLY A 450 7.23 -4.23 0.62
N HIS A 451 6.28 -3.85 -0.23
CA HIS A 451 5.61 -4.78 -1.16
C HIS A 451 6.58 -5.53 -2.08
N PHE A 452 7.55 -4.84 -2.69
CA PHE A 452 8.54 -5.49 -3.55
C PHE A 452 9.46 -6.42 -2.77
N LEU A 453 9.85 -6.04 -1.55
CA LEU A 453 10.71 -6.84 -0.68
C LEU A 453 10.03 -8.16 -0.32
N ASN A 454 8.78 -8.06 0.14
CA ASN A 454 8.00 -9.23 0.56
C ASN A 454 7.68 -10.17 -0.62
N GLU A 455 7.33 -9.62 -1.79
CA GLU A 455 7.05 -10.44 -2.97
C GLU A 455 8.34 -11.09 -3.51
N TYR A 456 9.47 -10.38 -3.50
CA TYR A 456 10.77 -10.96 -3.85
C TYR A 456 11.14 -12.11 -2.92
N ALA A 457 11.06 -11.89 -1.59
CA ALA A 457 11.32 -12.91 -0.60
C ALA A 457 10.43 -14.15 -0.77
N ALA A 458 9.14 -13.96 -1.06
CA ALA A 458 8.20 -15.05 -1.30
C ALA A 458 8.53 -15.83 -2.58
N GLN A 459 8.97 -15.16 -3.66
CA GLN A 459 9.30 -15.83 -4.93
C GLN A 459 10.64 -16.57 -4.88
N ILE A 460 11.64 -16.05 -4.15
CA ILE A 460 12.93 -16.76 -4.02
C ILE A 460 12.87 -17.96 -3.07
N HIS A 461 11.94 -17.99 -2.13
CA HIS A 461 11.83 -19.08 -1.13
C HIS A 461 11.78 -20.48 -1.77
N PRO A 462 10.86 -20.78 -2.71
CA PRO A 462 10.84 -22.06 -3.38
C PRO A 462 12.08 -22.31 -4.27
N LEU A 463 12.67 -21.25 -4.87
CA LEU A 463 13.86 -21.38 -5.71
C LEU A 463 15.10 -21.76 -4.88
N VAL A 464 15.29 -21.17 -3.72
CA VAL A 464 16.39 -21.53 -2.82
C VAL A 464 16.24 -22.97 -2.33
N ALA A 465 15.03 -23.38 -1.96
CA ALA A 465 14.76 -24.76 -1.57
C ALA A 465 15.06 -25.74 -2.72
N GLN A 466 14.71 -25.38 -3.95
CA GLN A 466 14.88 -26.23 -5.14
C GLN A 466 16.34 -26.32 -5.60
N TYR A 467 17.05 -25.19 -5.70
CA TYR A 467 18.37 -25.14 -6.34
C TYR A 467 19.55 -25.17 -5.36
N LYS A 468 19.38 -24.67 -4.15
CA LYS A 468 20.44 -24.59 -3.15
C LYS A 468 20.25 -25.57 -1.99
N ASN A 469 19.01 -26.01 -1.73
CA ASN A 469 18.68 -26.93 -0.62
C ASN A 469 19.31 -26.53 0.71
N THR A 470 19.25 -25.24 1.04
CA THR A 470 19.84 -24.62 2.23
C THR A 470 18.81 -23.79 2.97
N ASP A 471 19.17 -23.33 4.18
CA ASP A 471 18.35 -22.40 4.95
C ASP A 471 18.10 -21.09 4.17
N ILE A 472 16.89 -20.58 4.25
CA ILE A 472 16.45 -19.35 3.58
C ILE A 472 16.93 -18.07 4.28
N THR A 473 17.24 -18.15 5.58
CA THR A 473 17.57 -17.01 6.43
C THR A 473 18.66 -16.10 5.85
N PRO A 474 19.81 -16.60 5.34
CA PRO A 474 20.83 -15.75 4.72
C PRO A 474 20.33 -14.98 3.49
N TYR A 475 19.33 -15.52 2.77
CA TYR A 475 18.74 -14.84 1.62
C TYR A 475 17.80 -13.72 2.05
N TYR A 476 17.09 -13.86 3.18
CA TYR A 476 16.28 -12.78 3.74
C TYR A 476 17.17 -11.67 4.31
N GLU A 477 18.30 -12.01 4.95
CA GLU A 477 19.31 -11.06 5.43
C GLU A 477 20.00 -10.28 4.30
N ALA A 478 19.93 -10.77 3.06
CA ALA A 478 20.45 -10.10 1.87
C ALA A 478 19.42 -9.17 1.19
N ILE A 479 18.22 -9.02 1.74
CA ILE A 479 17.17 -8.12 1.25
C ILE A 479 17.22 -6.82 2.04
N TYR A 480 17.29 -5.69 1.32
CA TYR A 480 17.39 -4.35 1.89
C TYR A 480 16.26 -3.45 1.39
N GLY A 481 15.65 -2.71 2.29
CA GLY A 481 14.72 -1.62 1.99
C GLY A 481 15.19 -0.32 2.61
N ILE A 482 15.04 0.81 1.90
CA ILE A 482 15.23 2.15 2.47
C ILE A 482 13.90 2.88 2.38
N GLU A 483 13.46 3.50 3.47
CA GLU A 483 12.25 4.31 3.50
C GLU A 483 12.48 5.58 4.34
N LYS A 484 12.15 6.72 3.77
CA LYS A 484 12.36 8.05 4.37
C LYS A 484 11.27 8.41 5.39
N GLU A 485 10.07 7.87 5.24
CA GLU A 485 8.97 8.11 6.15
C GLU A 485 8.94 7.05 7.25
N TYR A 486 9.08 7.49 8.51
CA TYR A 486 9.15 6.62 9.67
C TYR A 486 7.98 5.63 9.79
N ARG A 487 6.75 6.07 9.53
CA ARG A 487 5.58 5.19 9.58
C ARG A 487 5.65 4.05 8.57
N LEU A 488 6.06 4.37 7.33
CA LEU A 488 6.16 3.37 6.26
C LEU A 488 7.30 2.40 6.52
N SER A 489 8.45 2.86 7.03
CA SER A 489 9.54 1.96 7.41
C SER A 489 9.12 0.97 8.50
N LYS A 490 8.35 1.45 9.48
CA LYS A 490 7.74 0.59 10.50
C LYS A 490 6.75 -0.42 9.91
N VAL A 491 5.88 0.02 8.99
CA VAL A 491 4.94 -0.88 8.29
C VAL A 491 5.68 -1.94 7.50
N ALA A 492 6.72 -1.56 6.76
CA ALA A 492 7.54 -2.50 5.98
C ALA A 492 8.17 -3.58 6.88
N LYS A 493 8.72 -3.17 8.02
CA LYS A 493 9.32 -4.09 9.01
C LYS A 493 8.28 -5.04 9.59
N VAL A 494 7.16 -4.51 10.06
CA VAL A 494 6.05 -5.33 10.62
C VAL A 494 5.51 -6.28 9.55
N SER A 495 5.39 -5.83 8.30
CA SER A 495 4.97 -6.67 7.18
C SER A 495 5.92 -7.84 6.96
N ALA A 496 7.23 -7.59 6.92
CA ALA A 496 8.24 -8.64 6.78
C ALA A 496 8.12 -9.71 7.89
N PHE A 497 7.95 -9.30 9.14
CA PHE A 497 7.72 -10.23 10.26
C PHE A 497 6.45 -11.04 10.13
N MET A 498 5.35 -10.44 9.67
CA MET A 498 4.10 -11.17 9.45
C MET A 498 4.27 -12.32 8.45
N TYR A 499 5.11 -12.12 7.45
CA TYR A 499 5.38 -13.12 6.42
C TYR A 499 6.51 -14.09 6.77
N GLY A 500 7.00 -14.07 8.00
CA GLY A 500 8.12 -14.92 8.41
C GLY A 500 9.44 -14.59 7.73
N GLN A 501 9.60 -13.36 7.28
CA GLN A 501 10.77 -12.82 6.60
C GLN A 501 11.59 -11.96 7.58
N ASP A 502 11.85 -12.48 8.75
CA ASP A 502 12.39 -11.76 9.91
C ASP A 502 13.78 -11.13 9.63
N GLY A 503 14.56 -11.71 8.70
CA GLY A 503 15.89 -11.25 8.31
C GLY A 503 15.93 -10.03 7.39
N VAL A 504 14.80 -9.55 6.84
CA VAL A 504 14.78 -8.42 5.90
C VAL A 504 15.21 -7.12 6.59
N ASN A 505 16.18 -6.44 5.99
CA ASN A 505 16.76 -5.21 6.52
C ASN A 505 15.99 -3.98 6.02
N ILE A 506 15.32 -3.27 6.92
CA ILE A 506 14.65 -2.01 6.63
C ILE A 506 15.41 -0.86 7.29
N VAL A 507 15.94 0.04 6.47
CA VAL A 507 16.69 1.23 6.90
C VAL A 507 15.74 2.43 6.86
N TYR A 508 15.58 3.10 7.99
CA TYR A 508 14.91 4.40 8.06
C TYR A 508 15.89 5.48 7.60
N GLY A 509 15.67 6.05 6.42
CA GLY A 509 16.57 7.03 5.83
C GLY A 509 16.18 7.44 4.41
N ASP A 510 16.96 8.34 3.82
CA ASP A 510 16.77 8.78 2.44
C ASP A 510 17.51 7.85 1.47
N GLY A 511 16.82 7.31 0.47
CA GLY A 511 17.41 6.41 -0.54
C GLY A 511 18.50 7.08 -1.42
N LEU A 512 18.55 8.40 -1.45
CA LEU A 512 19.56 9.17 -2.19
C LEU A 512 20.84 9.42 -1.38
N THR A 513 20.85 9.08 -0.07
CA THR A 513 22.02 9.27 0.80
C THR A 513 22.82 7.98 0.98
N GLY A 514 24.02 8.11 1.53
CA GLY A 514 24.85 6.96 1.93
C GLY A 514 24.40 6.41 3.28
N HIS A 515 24.37 5.08 3.40
CA HIS A 515 24.08 4.37 4.64
C HIS A 515 25.20 3.36 4.91
N ALA A 516 25.52 3.13 6.18
CA ALA A 516 26.64 2.25 6.57
C ALA A 516 26.54 0.82 6.02
N ASP A 517 25.31 0.30 5.96
CA ASP A 517 25.03 -1.09 5.53
C ASP A 517 24.77 -1.21 4.02
N ILE A 518 24.69 -0.08 3.30
CA ILE A 518 24.36 -0.02 1.87
C ILE A 518 25.58 0.46 1.09
N GLN A 519 26.28 -0.48 0.46
CA GLN A 519 27.47 -0.20 -0.33
C GLN A 519 27.16 -0.13 -1.82
N ASN A 520 27.87 0.74 -2.54
CA ASN A 520 27.80 0.83 -3.99
C ASN A 520 28.33 -0.45 -4.64
N ASP A 521 27.88 -0.74 -5.86
CA ASP A 521 28.32 -1.87 -6.70
C ASP A 521 28.18 -3.26 -6.02
N THR A 522 27.19 -3.44 -5.16
CA THR A 522 27.02 -4.69 -4.39
C THR A 522 25.69 -5.41 -4.60
N PHE A 523 24.71 -4.75 -5.19
CA PHE A 523 23.37 -5.32 -5.34
C PHE A 523 23.18 -6.05 -6.66
N SER A 524 22.71 -7.28 -6.60
CA SER A 524 22.38 -8.09 -7.78
C SER A 524 20.99 -7.78 -8.34
N VAL A 525 20.08 -7.31 -7.48
CA VAL A 525 18.67 -7.02 -7.85
C VAL A 525 18.25 -5.68 -7.24
N LEU A 526 17.60 -4.85 -8.05
CA LEU A 526 16.97 -3.61 -7.62
C LEU A 526 15.55 -3.53 -8.18
N VAL A 527 14.56 -3.42 -7.30
CA VAL A 527 13.16 -3.23 -7.71
C VAL A 527 12.56 -2.12 -6.89
N THR A 528 11.97 -1.11 -7.56
CA THR A 528 11.50 0.07 -6.85
C THR A 528 10.44 0.86 -7.59
N ASN A 529 9.65 1.61 -6.85
CA ASN A 529 8.78 2.68 -7.33
C ASN A 529 9.11 3.98 -6.58
N PRO A 530 10.13 4.75 -7.00
CA PRO A 530 10.56 5.95 -6.29
C PRO A 530 9.51 7.06 -6.36
N PRO A 531 9.58 8.08 -5.49
CA PRO A 531 8.69 9.23 -5.54
C PRO A 531 8.91 10.07 -6.80
N TYR A 532 7.84 10.77 -7.26
CA TYR A 532 7.86 11.61 -8.45
C TYR A 532 7.58 13.08 -8.12
N SER A 533 8.26 13.98 -8.83
CA SER A 533 7.98 15.42 -8.81
C SER A 533 7.98 16.07 -7.42
N VAL A 534 8.90 15.70 -6.56
CA VAL A 534 9.04 16.23 -5.19
C VAL A 534 9.89 17.49 -5.19
N LYS A 535 9.34 18.60 -4.70
CA LYS A 535 10.07 19.86 -4.55
C LYS A 535 10.93 19.87 -3.28
N GLY A 536 12.07 20.59 -3.34
CA GLY A 536 12.93 20.81 -2.16
C GLY A 536 13.68 19.57 -1.67
N PHE A 537 13.68 18.46 -2.40
CA PHE A 537 14.41 17.27 -1.98
C PHE A 537 15.92 17.47 -1.94
N LEU A 538 16.46 18.33 -2.80
CA LEU A 538 17.90 18.67 -2.79
C LEU A 538 18.33 19.35 -1.49
N ASP A 539 17.42 20.08 -0.84
CA ASP A 539 17.73 20.77 0.43
C ASP A 539 17.85 19.78 1.60
N THR A 540 17.33 18.59 1.46
CA THR A 540 17.48 17.51 2.46
C THR A 540 18.81 16.76 2.35
N LEU A 541 19.57 16.95 1.25
CA LEU A 541 20.87 16.35 1.02
C LEU A 541 21.97 17.32 1.44
N SER A 542 23.04 16.82 2.02
CA SER A 542 24.28 17.58 2.27
C SER A 542 24.97 17.96 0.95
N GLU A 543 25.89 18.89 1.00
CA GLU A 543 26.63 19.31 -0.20
C GLU A 543 27.45 18.18 -0.84
N ASP A 544 28.06 17.33 -0.03
CA ASP A 544 28.83 16.18 -0.51
C ASP A 544 27.93 15.13 -1.16
N GLU A 545 26.75 14.86 -0.58
CA GLU A 545 25.76 13.96 -1.16
C GLU A 545 25.22 14.47 -2.49
N ARG A 546 24.97 15.78 -2.62
CA ARG A 546 24.54 16.37 -3.91
C ARG A 546 25.61 16.19 -4.98
N LYS A 547 26.90 16.45 -4.64
CA LYS A 547 28.05 16.31 -5.54
C LYS A 547 28.34 14.87 -5.97
N ALA A 548 27.81 13.88 -5.25
CA ALA A 548 27.92 12.47 -5.64
C ALA A 548 27.07 12.13 -6.87
N PHE A 549 26.18 13.04 -7.31
CA PHE A 549 25.36 12.89 -8.50
C PHE A 549 25.84 13.79 -9.64
N VAL A 550 26.14 13.20 -10.79
CA VAL A 550 26.51 13.92 -12.03
C VAL A 550 25.36 14.83 -12.48
N LEU A 551 24.12 14.42 -12.25
CA LEU A 551 22.94 15.22 -12.57
C LEU A 551 22.91 16.56 -11.85
N TYR A 552 23.49 16.67 -10.66
CA TYR A 552 23.50 17.90 -9.87
C TYR A 552 24.20 19.07 -10.57
N GLU A 553 25.27 18.79 -11.32
CA GLU A 553 26.02 19.81 -12.08
C GLU A 553 25.18 20.52 -13.17
N ASN A 554 24.07 19.90 -13.58
CA ASN A 554 23.19 20.40 -14.63
C ASN A 554 21.95 21.14 -14.10
N ILE A 555 21.92 21.47 -12.79
CA ILE A 555 20.78 22.14 -12.17
C ILE A 555 21.11 23.61 -11.95
N GLU A 556 20.39 24.49 -12.65
CA GLU A 556 20.57 25.94 -12.51
C GLU A 556 19.86 26.53 -11.27
N ASN A 557 18.74 25.96 -10.87
CA ASN A 557 17.94 26.45 -9.75
C ASN A 557 17.41 25.30 -8.90
N THR A 558 18.01 25.11 -7.72
CA THR A 558 17.67 24.06 -6.77
C THR A 558 16.29 24.24 -6.13
N ASP A 559 15.85 25.49 -5.88
CA ASP A 559 14.58 25.78 -5.19
C ASP A 559 13.35 25.36 -5.98
N THR A 560 13.44 25.41 -7.31
CA THR A 560 12.31 25.07 -8.21
C THR A 560 12.41 23.67 -8.78
N PHE A 561 13.55 23.02 -8.61
CA PHE A 561 13.81 21.69 -9.16
C PHE A 561 12.97 20.62 -8.44
N ASN A 562 12.29 19.77 -9.20
CA ASN A 562 11.38 18.76 -8.64
C ASN A 562 11.49 17.36 -9.26
N SER A 563 12.41 17.15 -10.20
CA SER A 563 12.52 15.86 -10.91
C SER A 563 13.35 14.84 -10.11
N ILE A 564 12.92 14.52 -8.89
CA ILE A 564 13.62 13.60 -7.98
C ILE A 564 13.81 12.20 -8.58
N GLU A 565 12.87 11.74 -9.41
CA GLU A 565 12.92 10.44 -10.07
C GLU A 565 14.15 10.25 -10.96
N THR A 566 14.74 11.34 -11.45
CA THR A 566 15.95 11.28 -12.27
C THR A 566 17.18 10.89 -11.44
N PHE A 567 17.27 11.36 -10.21
CA PHE A 567 18.34 11.02 -9.27
C PHE A 567 18.29 9.54 -8.85
N PHE A 568 17.10 8.98 -8.73
CA PHE A 568 16.94 7.57 -8.43
C PHE A 568 17.46 6.65 -9.56
N ILE A 569 17.41 7.08 -10.83
CA ILE A 569 18.04 6.34 -11.94
C ILE A 569 19.57 6.34 -11.78
N GLU A 570 20.18 7.49 -11.47
CA GLU A 570 21.61 7.57 -11.23
C GLU A 570 22.02 6.75 -9.99
N ARG A 571 21.19 6.80 -8.91
CA ARG A 571 21.41 6.00 -7.71
C ARG A 571 21.36 4.50 -8.00
N ALA A 572 20.48 4.04 -8.88
CA ALA A 572 20.45 2.65 -9.31
C ALA A 572 21.75 2.23 -9.99
N ALA A 573 22.33 3.10 -10.81
CA ALA A 573 23.63 2.83 -11.44
C ALA A 573 24.78 2.76 -10.43
N GLN A 574 24.69 3.50 -9.32
CA GLN A 574 25.69 3.46 -8.24
C GLN A 574 25.57 2.18 -7.39
N LEU A 575 24.37 1.68 -7.14
CA LEU A 575 24.13 0.57 -6.20
C LEU A 575 24.30 -0.81 -6.83
N LEU A 576 23.90 -0.94 -8.11
CA LEU A 576 23.94 -2.22 -8.80
C LEU A 576 25.36 -2.63 -9.17
N GLN A 577 25.71 -3.86 -8.84
CA GLN A 577 26.92 -4.50 -9.34
C GLN A 577 26.85 -4.75 -10.85
N GLN A 578 27.96 -5.10 -11.47
CA GLN A 578 28.01 -5.55 -12.86
C GLN A 578 27.02 -6.72 -13.09
N ASP A 579 26.32 -6.71 -14.22
CA ASP A 579 25.26 -7.66 -14.59
C ASP A 579 24.05 -7.70 -13.64
N GLY A 580 24.02 -6.85 -12.61
CA GLY A 580 22.87 -6.70 -11.74
C GLY A 580 21.63 -6.25 -12.53
N VAL A 581 20.47 -6.73 -12.14
CA VAL A 581 19.20 -6.47 -12.82
C VAL A 581 18.33 -5.48 -12.04
N ALA A 582 17.63 -4.61 -12.77
CA ALA A 582 16.69 -3.67 -12.15
C ALA A 582 15.33 -3.66 -12.82
N ALA A 583 14.31 -3.34 -12.02
CA ALA A 583 12.99 -2.94 -12.51
C ALA A 583 12.57 -1.67 -11.77
N ILE A 584 12.46 -0.55 -12.50
CA ILE A 584 12.20 0.76 -11.93
C ILE A 584 10.93 1.34 -12.54
N ILE A 585 9.95 1.69 -11.71
CA ILE A 585 8.73 2.37 -12.16
C ILE A 585 9.00 3.88 -12.17
N LEU A 586 8.70 4.54 -13.29
CA LEU A 586 9.00 5.94 -13.54
C LEU A 586 7.85 6.63 -14.27
N PRO A 587 7.69 7.95 -14.19
CA PRO A 587 6.79 8.66 -15.10
C PRO A 587 7.28 8.53 -16.55
N SER A 588 6.35 8.39 -17.48
CA SER A 588 6.68 8.25 -18.93
C SER A 588 7.45 9.44 -19.50
N SER A 589 7.43 10.58 -18.82
CA SER A 589 8.23 11.76 -19.12
C SER A 589 9.74 11.48 -19.19
N VAL A 590 10.23 10.47 -18.50
CA VAL A 590 11.65 10.06 -18.51
C VAL A 590 12.12 9.69 -19.92
N LEU A 591 11.24 9.14 -20.74
CA LEU A 591 11.56 8.68 -22.10
C LEU A 591 11.65 9.83 -23.11
N SER A 592 11.01 11.00 -22.87
CA SER A 592 10.81 12.00 -23.92
C SER A 592 10.94 13.47 -23.50
N ASN A 593 10.90 13.82 -22.20
CA ASN A 593 11.01 15.22 -21.80
C ASN A 593 12.44 15.79 -22.02
N GLY A 594 12.50 17.11 -22.16
CA GLY A 594 13.75 17.87 -22.27
C GLY A 594 14.46 18.14 -20.95
N ASN A 595 15.41 19.07 -20.95
CA ASN A 595 16.20 19.50 -19.78
C ASN A 595 16.91 18.33 -19.09
N ILE A 596 16.80 18.20 -17.78
CA ILE A 596 17.48 17.18 -16.96
C ILE A 596 17.21 15.74 -17.47
N TYR A 597 16.05 15.47 -18.06
CA TYR A 597 15.74 14.14 -18.59
C TYR A 597 16.61 13.73 -19.77
N ILE A 598 17.20 14.68 -20.52
CA ILE A 598 18.18 14.37 -21.56
C ILE A 598 19.43 13.73 -20.93
N LYS A 599 19.95 14.34 -19.85
CA LYS A 599 21.09 13.79 -19.10
C LYS A 599 20.75 12.47 -18.41
N THR A 600 19.53 12.34 -17.92
CA THR A 600 19.06 11.08 -17.33
C THR A 600 19.05 9.94 -18.36
N ARG A 601 18.60 10.19 -19.60
CA ARG A 601 18.67 9.20 -20.70
C ARG A 601 20.10 8.92 -21.14
N GLU A 602 20.98 9.90 -21.04
CA GLU A 602 22.41 9.69 -21.28
C GLU A 602 22.99 8.68 -20.28
N ILE A 603 22.76 8.88 -18.97
CA ILE A 603 23.14 7.95 -17.91
C ILE A 603 22.54 6.56 -18.17
N LEU A 604 21.24 6.51 -18.50
CA LEU A 604 20.55 5.26 -18.76
C LEU A 604 21.20 4.46 -19.90
N LEU A 605 21.48 5.12 -21.03
CA LEU A 605 22.09 4.48 -22.20
C LEU A 605 23.57 4.11 -22.00
N GLN A 606 24.28 4.85 -21.16
CA GLN A 606 25.69 4.57 -20.82
C GLN A 606 25.86 3.44 -19.81
N GLN A 607 25.00 3.39 -18.81
CA GLN A 607 25.16 2.51 -17.66
C GLN A 607 24.35 1.21 -17.73
N PHE A 608 23.34 1.14 -18.60
CA PHE A 608 22.42 0.01 -18.65
C PHE A 608 22.16 -0.52 -20.04
N ASP A 609 21.98 -1.83 -20.14
CA ASP A 609 21.27 -2.47 -21.20
C ASP A 609 19.77 -2.45 -20.90
N ILE A 610 18.98 -2.01 -21.88
CA ILE A 610 17.52 -1.98 -21.74
C ILE A 610 16.96 -3.29 -22.25
N VAL A 611 16.37 -4.07 -21.34
CA VAL A 611 15.80 -5.39 -21.63
C VAL A 611 14.35 -5.28 -22.06
N ALA A 612 13.55 -4.52 -21.28
CA ALA A 612 12.16 -4.27 -21.61
C ALA A 612 11.68 -2.91 -21.11
N ILE A 613 10.64 -2.38 -21.76
CA ILE A 613 9.93 -1.18 -21.38
C ILE A 613 8.44 -1.50 -21.34
N ALA A 614 7.83 -1.50 -20.15
CA ALA A 614 6.39 -1.71 -20.00
C ALA A 614 5.69 -0.38 -19.69
N GLU A 615 4.86 0.10 -20.63
CA GLU A 615 4.04 1.31 -20.45
C GLU A 615 2.66 0.94 -19.93
N PHE A 616 2.34 1.46 -18.73
CA PHE A 616 1.03 1.35 -18.13
C PHE A 616 0.24 2.65 -18.32
N GLY A 617 -1.04 2.52 -18.66
CA GLY A 617 -1.93 3.66 -18.87
C GLY A 617 -2.24 4.42 -17.57
N SER A 618 -2.87 5.59 -17.74
CA SER A 618 -3.42 6.37 -16.62
C SER A 618 -4.47 5.53 -15.87
N GLY A 619 -4.35 5.44 -14.55
CA GLY A 619 -5.26 4.64 -13.71
C GLY A 619 -4.62 3.39 -13.12
N THR A 620 -3.40 3.05 -13.47
CA THR A 620 -2.61 1.99 -12.83
C THR A 620 -2.38 2.30 -11.34
N PHE A 621 -2.07 3.55 -11.01
CA PHE A 621 -1.85 4.01 -9.63
C PHE A 621 -3.00 4.89 -9.11
N GLY A 622 -4.22 4.38 -9.19
CA GLY A 622 -5.41 5.10 -8.72
C GLY A 622 -5.91 6.17 -9.69
N LYS A 623 -6.39 7.30 -9.16
CA LYS A 623 -6.93 8.43 -9.97
C LYS A 623 -5.86 9.40 -10.48
N THR A 624 -4.61 9.03 -10.40
CA THR A 624 -3.53 9.87 -10.91
C THR A 624 -3.58 9.91 -12.44
N GLY A 625 -3.49 11.09 -13.02
CA GLY A 625 -3.40 11.24 -14.47
C GLY A 625 -2.01 10.93 -15.05
N THR A 626 -1.07 10.45 -14.22
CA THR A 626 0.31 10.19 -14.61
C THR A 626 0.41 8.85 -15.32
N ASN A 627 0.91 8.86 -16.53
CA ASN A 627 1.32 7.66 -17.25
C ASN A 627 2.68 7.23 -16.73
N THR A 628 2.83 5.95 -16.46
CA THR A 628 4.08 5.39 -15.96
C THR A 628 4.65 4.35 -16.91
N VAL A 629 5.96 4.18 -16.81
CA VAL A 629 6.71 3.10 -17.48
C VAL A 629 7.49 2.33 -16.42
N THR A 630 7.63 1.03 -16.62
CA THR A 630 8.59 0.21 -15.89
C THR A 630 9.74 -0.11 -16.82
N LEU A 631 10.96 0.29 -16.43
CA LEU A 631 12.18 -0.04 -17.13
C LEU A 631 12.78 -1.30 -16.52
N PHE A 632 12.97 -2.32 -17.34
CA PHE A 632 13.71 -3.54 -16.99
C PHE A 632 15.11 -3.41 -17.56
N LEU A 633 16.12 -3.38 -16.69
CA LEU A 633 17.47 -2.98 -16.99
C LEU A 633 18.48 -4.04 -16.52
N ARG A 634 19.63 -4.09 -17.17
CA ARG A 634 20.82 -4.81 -16.69
C ARG A 634 22.00 -3.82 -16.63
N ARG A 635 22.71 -3.80 -15.51
CA ARG A 635 23.89 -2.95 -15.33
C ARG A 635 25.02 -3.42 -16.24
N ARG A 636 25.59 -2.51 -17.05
CA ARG A 636 26.72 -2.81 -17.93
C ARG A 636 28.00 -3.06 -17.13
N GLY A 637 28.89 -3.87 -17.68
CA GLY A 637 30.22 -4.10 -17.12
C GLY A 637 31.14 -2.88 -17.27
N ASP A 638 32.05 -2.70 -16.31
CA ASP A 638 32.79 -1.46 -16.14
C ASP A 638 34.30 -1.51 -16.39
N ALA A 639 34.88 -2.61 -16.86
CA ALA A 639 36.33 -2.63 -17.00
C ALA A 639 36.83 -3.18 -18.36
N PRO A 640 37.12 -2.35 -19.32
CA PRO A 640 36.87 -0.92 -19.45
C PRO A 640 35.43 -0.58 -19.75
N SER A 641 34.94 0.58 -19.26
CA SER A 641 33.58 1.05 -19.53
C SER A 641 33.35 1.13 -21.04
N LEU A 642 32.30 0.44 -21.51
CA LEU A 642 31.92 0.44 -22.93
C LEU A 642 31.63 1.87 -23.40
N SER A 643 31.06 2.69 -22.54
CA SER A 643 30.80 4.10 -22.80
C SER A 643 32.10 4.90 -22.99
N GLU A 644 33.12 4.68 -22.18
CA GLU A 644 34.44 5.33 -22.36
C GLU A 644 35.13 4.83 -23.62
N HIS A 645 35.10 3.54 -23.89
CA HIS A 645 35.66 2.97 -25.12
C HIS A 645 35.08 3.66 -26.36
N TYR A 646 33.76 3.70 -26.48
CA TYR A 646 33.09 4.32 -27.63
C TYR A 646 33.27 5.85 -27.65
N LYS A 647 33.30 6.52 -26.51
CA LYS A 647 33.59 7.94 -26.44
C LYS A 647 35.00 8.27 -26.98
N ASN A 648 36.00 7.47 -26.58
CA ASN A 648 37.38 7.61 -27.08
C ASN A 648 37.44 7.32 -28.57
N ARG A 649 36.72 6.28 -29.05
CA ARG A 649 36.68 5.92 -30.47
C ARG A 649 36.09 7.05 -31.32
N VAL A 650 34.96 7.62 -30.90
CA VAL A 650 34.29 8.72 -31.59
C VAL A 650 35.19 9.96 -31.60
N ASN A 651 35.83 10.29 -30.48
CA ASN A 651 36.76 11.42 -30.42
C ASN A 651 37.92 11.22 -31.42
N HIS A 652 38.51 10.04 -31.49
CA HIS A 652 39.59 9.72 -32.45
C HIS A 652 39.12 9.91 -33.91
N TRP A 653 37.91 9.52 -34.24
CA TRP A 653 37.39 9.73 -35.61
C TRP A 653 37.18 11.19 -35.98
N PHE A 654 36.98 12.06 -35.00
CA PHE A 654 36.86 13.52 -35.22
C PHE A 654 38.16 14.30 -35.03
N ASP A 655 39.24 13.64 -34.57
CA ASP A 655 40.53 14.29 -34.43
C ASP A 655 41.24 14.41 -35.80
N SER A 656 42.01 15.49 -35.99
CA SER A 656 42.66 15.80 -37.28
C SER A 656 43.90 14.93 -37.62
N ASP A 657 44.34 14.08 -36.71
CA ASP A 657 45.54 13.23 -36.90
C ASP A 657 45.10 11.78 -37.19
N HIS A 658 44.63 11.56 -38.41
CA HIS A 658 44.21 10.25 -38.88
C HIS A 658 45.41 9.40 -39.28
N SER A 659 46.10 8.74 -38.34
CA SER A 659 46.97 7.62 -38.66
C SER A 659 46.10 6.45 -39.15
N ALA A 660 46.44 5.88 -40.31
CA ALA A 660 45.64 4.96 -41.07
C ALA A 660 45.17 3.69 -40.33
N ASP A 661 45.81 3.35 -39.22
CA ASP A 661 45.49 2.12 -38.42
C ASP A 661 44.32 2.26 -37.46
N ILE A 662 43.90 3.47 -37.11
CA ILE A 662 42.85 3.70 -36.10
C ILE A 662 41.43 3.73 -36.71
N LEU A 663 41.31 3.95 -38.02
CA LEU A 663 40.02 4.01 -38.72
C LEU A 663 39.28 2.65 -38.81
N PHE A 664 39.98 1.55 -38.59
CA PHE A 664 39.43 0.22 -38.86
C PHE A 664 38.77 -0.46 -37.65
N GLU A 665 39.04 -0.03 -36.42
CA GLU A 665 38.35 -0.54 -35.26
C GLU A 665 36.95 0.08 -35.20
N ASP A 666 35.92 -0.73 -34.99
CA ASP A 666 34.50 -0.34 -34.94
C ASP A 666 33.97 0.32 -36.24
N GLN A 667 34.67 0.26 -37.37
CA GLN A 667 34.19 0.82 -38.66
C GLN A 667 32.85 0.22 -39.08
N GLU A 668 32.58 -1.01 -38.74
CA GLU A 668 31.25 -1.63 -38.97
C GLU A 668 30.13 -0.84 -38.32
N LEU A 669 30.34 -0.29 -37.12
CA LEU A 669 29.35 0.53 -36.40
C LEU A 669 29.16 1.89 -37.11
N LEU A 670 30.18 2.46 -37.68
CA LEU A 670 30.13 3.66 -38.51
C LEU A 670 29.28 3.43 -39.77
N ALA A 671 29.57 2.36 -40.49
CA ALA A 671 28.80 1.97 -41.68
C ALA A 671 27.32 1.74 -41.35
N ARG A 672 27.04 1.03 -40.24
CA ARG A 672 25.66 0.83 -39.75
C ARG A 672 24.98 2.13 -39.37
N TYR A 673 25.70 3.10 -38.76
CA TYR A 673 25.15 4.43 -38.45
C TYR A 673 24.78 5.19 -39.74
N CYS A 674 25.69 5.24 -40.71
CA CYS A 674 25.44 5.89 -41.99
C CYS A 674 24.22 5.28 -42.70
N ALA A 675 24.16 3.96 -42.78
CA ALA A 675 23.04 3.24 -43.37
C ALA A 675 21.71 3.54 -42.65
N HIS A 676 21.73 3.56 -41.30
CA HIS A 676 20.56 3.88 -40.49
C HIS A 676 20.04 5.32 -40.70
N CYS A 677 20.96 6.27 -40.83
CA CYS A 677 20.64 7.68 -41.06
C CYS A 677 20.37 8.02 -42.55
N GLY A 678 20.65 7.07 -43.48
CA GLY A 678 20.53 7.28 -44.91
C GLY A 678 21.59 8.27 -45.45
N ILE A 679 22.78 8.24 -44.88
CA ILE A 679 23.94 9.06 -45.24
C ILE A 679 24.91 8.19 -46.06
N ASP A 680 25.49 8.73 -47.15
CA ASP A 680 26.55 8.05 -47.88
C ASP A 680 27.80 7.93 -46.98
N GLU A 681 28.38 6.74 -46.86
CA GLU A 681 29.52 6.47 -45.99
C GLU A 681 30.77 7.24 -46.43
N ALA A 682 30.95 7.42 -47.75
CA ALA A 682 32.09 8.20 -48.25
C ALA A 682 31.92 9.70 -47.95
N GLU A 683 30.67 10.21 -48.03
CA GLU A 683 30.37 11.62 -47.68
C GLU A 683 30.58 11.85 -46.15
N TYR A 684 30.19 10.87 -45.30
CA TYR A 684 30.42 10.96 -43.86
C TYR A 684 31.91 10.84 -43.49
N THR A 685 32.63 10.00 -44.18
CA THR A 685 34.09 9.88 -44.03
C THR A 685 34.80 11.17 -44.42
N ASP A 686 34.37 11.83 -45.49
CA ASP A 686 34.88 13.15 -45.92
C ASP A 686 34.61 14.22 -44.84
N PHE A 687 33.40 14.19 -44.22
CA PHE A 687 33.02 15.07 -43.10
C PHE A 687 33.98 14.88 -41.91
N LEU A 688 34.35 13.64 -41.58
CA LEU A 688 35.31 13.33 -40.50
C LEU A 688 36.74 13.77 -40.83
N GLN A 689 37.23 13.42 -42.03
CA GLN A 689 38.65 13.58 -42.39
C GLN A 689 38.98 15.02 -42.79
N ASN A 690 38.12 15.66 -43.60
CA ASN A 690 38.39 16.98 -44.17
C ASN A 690 37.80 18.14 -43.36
N GLN A 691 37.10 17.83 -42.24
CA GLN A 691 36.45 18.82 -41.35
C GLN A 691 35.59 19.81 -42.12
N ARG A 692 34.94 19.32 -43.14
CA ARG A 692 34.01 20.07 -43.97
C ARG A 692 32.60 19.57 -43.85
N LEU A 693 31.63 20.48 -43.81
CA LEU A 693 30.21 20.11 -43.73
C LEU A 693 29.73 19.74 -45.17
N PRO A 694 29.29 18.50 -45.44
CA PRO A 694 28.70 18.12 -46.73
C PRO A 694 27.50 18.99 -47.07
N VAL A 695 27.16 19.06 -48.38
CA VAL A 695 26.12 20.00 -48.86
C VAL A 695 24.72 19.45 -48.76
N ASN A 696 24.59 18.12 -48.69
CA ASN A 696 23.30 17.43 -48.82
C ASN A 696 22.71 16.92 -47.51
N GLY A 697 21.49 16.50 -47.50
CA GLY A 697 20.83 15.75 -46.42
C GLY A 697 20.78 16.54 -45.11
N ILE A 698 21.09 15.83 -44.00
CA ILE A 698 21.10 16.39 -42.64
C ILE A 698 22.14 17.52 -42.48
N PHE A 699 23.22 17.49 -43.25
CA PHE A 699 24.27 18.52 -43.18
C PHE A 699 23.77 19.89 -43.67
N ALA A 700 22.89 19.92 -44.67
CA ALA A 700 22.23 21.14 -45.08
C ALA A 700 21.24 21.68 -44.01
N GLU A 701 20.63 20.77 -43.27
CA GLU A 701 19.77 21.13 -42.12
C GLU A 701 20.59 21.72 -40.98
N TYR A 702 21.81 21.21 -40.69
CA TYR A 702 22.71 21.81 -39.69
C TYR A 702 23.10 23.25 -40.03
N ARG A 703 23.39 23.56 -41.27
CA ARG A 703 23.65 24.95 -41.72
C ARG A 703 22.47 25.84 -41.41
N THR A 704 21.28 25.38 -41.74
CA THR A 704 20.04 26.13 -41.51
C THR A 704 19.80 26.33 -40.03
N ALA A 705 19.98 25.28 -39.21
CA ALA A 705 19.78 25.31 -37.76
C ALA A 705 20.83 26.24 -37.10
N TYR A 706 22.09 26.18 -37.52
CA TYR A 706 23.17 27.04 -36.97
C TYR A 706 22.93 28.51 -37.29
N LYS A 707 22.48 28.85 -38.50
CA LYS A 707 22.13 30.21 -38.89
C LYS A 707 21.05 30.82 -38.00
N GLU A 708 20.19 30.00 -37.39
CA GLU A 708 19.14 30.47 -36.50
C GLU A 708 19.59 30.58 -35.03
N LYS A 709 20.73 30.05 -34.66
CA LYS A 709 21.26 30.12 -33.29
C LYS A 709 21.55 31.58 -32.88
N THR A 710 21.24 31.86 -31.61
CA THR A 710 21.44 33.19 -31.01
C THR A 710 22.89 33.67 -31.11
N GLU A 711 23.82 32.73 -30.98
CA GLU A 711 25.29 33.00 -31.03
C GLU A 711 25.69 33.53 -32.42
N TRP A 712 25.25 32.82 -33.47
CA TRP A 712 25.54 33.26 -34.86
C TRP A 712 24.81 34.57 -35.19
N ARG A 713 23.58 34.75 -34.82
CA ARG A 713 22.83 36.00 -35.02
C ARG A 713 23.46 37.18 -34.30
N ARG A 714 24.06 36.98 -33.13
CA ARG A 714 24.87 38.01 -32.42
C ARG A 714 26.18 38.27 -33.14
N ARG A 715 26.82 37.23 -33.65
CA ARG A 715 28.08 37.36 -34.41
C ARG A 715 27.89 38.18 -35.69
N GLU A 716 26.83 37.96 -36.46
CA GLU A 716 26.45 38.69 -37.65
C GLU A 716 26.25 40.18 -37.39
N GLN A 717 25.94 40.60 -36.18
CA GLN A 717 25.75 42.01 -35.82
C GLN A 717 27.01 42.68 -35.32
N GLN A 718 28.09 41.97 -35.09
CA GLN A 718 29.35 42.55 -34.58
C GLN A 718 30.08 43.32 -35.67
N THR A 719 30.66 44.49 -35.31
CA THR A 719 31.38 45.33 -36.23
C THR A 719 32.57 44.61 -36.91
N THR A 720 33.23 43.72 -36.16
CA THR A 720 34.37 42.91 -36.67
C THR A 720 33.91 41.95 -37.79
N PHE A 721 32.71 41.41 -37.73
CA PHE A 721 32.15 40.55 -38.77
C PHE A 721 31.68 41.37 -39.97
N LEU A 722 31.11 42.53 -39.73
CA LEU A 722 30.63 43.43 -40.79
C LEU A 722 31.75 44.03 -41.65
N MET A 723 32.99 44.12 -41.12
CA MET A 723 34.20 44.60 -41.81
C MET A 723 34.86 43.54 -42.69
N GLN A 724 34.51 42.27 -42.57
CA GLN A 724 35.04 41.17 -43.36
C GLN A 724 34.48 41.17 -44.78
N THR A 725 35.22 40.56 -45.68
CA THR A 725 34.78 40.27 -47.04
C THR A 725 33.69 39.18 -47.03
N GLU A 726 32.91 39.05 -48.09
CA GLU A 726 31.87 38.05 -48.23
C GLU A 726 32.46 36.61 -48.19
N GLU A 727 33.65 36.41 -48.76
CA GLU A 727 34.39 35.14 -48.70
C GLU A 727 34.83 34.80 -47.27
N GLU A 728 35.37 35.76 -46.53
CA GLU A 728 35.77 35.57 -45.10
C GLU A 728 34.56 35.24 -44.22
N ARG A 729 33.44 35.93 -44.42
CA ARG A 729 32.19 35.62 -43.67
C ARG A 729 31.68 34.24 -43.98
N GLN A 730 31.71 33.81 -45.26
CA GLN A 730 31.28 32.47 -45.64
C GLN A 730 32.20 31.40 -45.05
N ILE A 731 33.48 31.61 -45.06
CA ILE A 731 34.48 30.66 -44.45
C ILE A 731 34.26 30.57 -42.95
N GLU A 732 34.08 31.69 -42.24
CA GLU A 732 33.79 31.72 -40.80
C GLU A 732 32.48 31.00 -40.50
N PHE A 733 31.45 31.18 -41.31
CA PHE A 733 30.19 30.50 -41.20
C PHE A 733 30.33 28.98 -41.33
N GLU A 734 31.01 28.53 -42.40
CA GLU A 734 31.19 27.08 -42.66
C GLU A 734 32.00 26.38 -41.57
N ILE A 735 33.06 27.02 -41.05
CA ILE A 735 33.83 26.48 -39.91
C ILE A 735 32.96 26.39 -38.66
N SER A 736 32.25 27.45 -38.36
CA SER A 736 31.41 27.48 -37.16
C SER A 736 30.23 26.50 -37.26
N ALA A 737 29.62 26.35 -38.45
CA ALA A 737 28.58 25.38 -38.73
C ALA A 737 29.08 23.94 -38.66
N PHE A 738 30.35 23.71 -39.12
CA PHE A 738 30.99 22.39 -38.93
C PHE A 738 31.18 22.03 -37.46
N VAL A 739 31.71 22.96 -36.63
CA VAL A 739 31.92 22.73 -35.19
C VAL A 739 30.56 22.38 -34.54
N PHE A 740 29.53 23.13 -34.83
CA PHE A 740 28.19 22.88 -34.33
C PHE A 740 27.64 21.48 -34.74
N ALA A 741 27.83 21.11 -36.01
CA ALA A 741 27.41 19.80 -36.50
C ALA A 741 28.23 18.67 -35.91
N ALA A 742 29.55 18.85 -35.78
CA ALA A 742 30.47 17.85 -35.23
C ALA A 742 30.15 17.51 -33.78
N GLU A 743 29.81 18.48 -32.93
CA GLU A 743 29.39 18.22 -31.54
C GLU A 743 28.13 17.35 -31.47
N ILE A 744 27.11 17.64 -32.32
CA ILE A 744 25.87 16.85 -32.36
C ILE A 744 26.14 15.44 -32.94
N GLU A 745 26.96 15.34 -33.99
CA GLU A 745 27.24 14.06 -34.61
C GLU A 745 28.14 13.17 -33.71
N LYS A 746 29.05 13.74 -32.92
CA LYS A 746 29.78 13.00 -31.87
C LYS A 746 28.80 12.37 -30.86
N ASP A 747 27.86 13.16 -30.38
CA ASP A 747 26.84 12.70 -29.41
C ASP A 747 25.90 11.63 -30.02
N LYS A 748 25.47 11.82 -31.26
CA LYS A 748 24.65 10.84 -31.98
C LYS A 748 25.40 9.53 -32.20
N LEU A 749 26.64 9.60 -32.71
CA LEU A 749 27.41 8.42 -33.02
C LEU A 749 27.72 7.59 -31.77
N LEU A 750 28.14 8.27 -30.67
CA LEU A 750 28.33 7.61 -29.38
C LEU A 750 27.07 6.84 -28.91
N HIS A 751 25.93 7.49 -28.94
CA HIS A 751 24.70 6.85 -28.45
C HIS A 751 24.14 5.83 -29.44
N PHE A 752 24.41 5.97 -30.74
CA PHE A 752 24.14 4.91 -31.72
C PHE A 752 24.95 3.66 -31.42
N MET A 753 26.26 3.81 -31.17
CA MET A 753 27.14 2.68 -30.86
C MET A 753 26.70 1.99 -29.55
N LEU A 754 26.38 2.76 -28.49
CA LEU A 754 25.87 2.23 -27.23
C LEU A 754 24.51 1.51 -27.41
N ALA A 755 23.63 2.06 -28.24
CA ALA A 755 22.34 1.43 -28.52
C ALA A 755 22.45 0.19 -29.41
N ALA A 756 23.41 0.18 -30.35
CA ALA A 756 23.71 -0.96 -31.20
C ALA A 756 24.41 -2.10 -30.44
N ALA A 757 25.12 -1.75 -29.36
CA ALA A 757 25.76 -2.70 -28.45
C ALA A 757 24.78 -3.31 -27.42
N ASN A 758 23.49 -2.85 -27.35
CA ASN A 758 22.49 -3.51 -26.53
C ASN A 758 22.33 -4.96 -26.99
N PRO A 759 22.60 -5.95 -26.13
CA PRO A 759 22.82 -7.33 -26.60
C PRO A 759 21.56 -8.02 -27.15
N GLN A 760 20.38 -7.55 -26.74
CA GLN A 760 19.09 -8.06 -27.22
C GLN A 760 18.16 -6.90 -27.66
N PRO A 761 17.18 -7.17 -28.57
CA PRO A 761 16.12 -6.22 -28.83
C PRO A 761 15.33 -5.90 -27.55
N VAL A 762 14.89 -4.67 -27.42
CA VAL A 762 14.06 -4.22 -26.30
C VAL A 762 12.64 -4.76 -26.48
N LEU A 763 12.12 -5.43 -25.47
CA LEU A 763 10.73 -5.86 -25.44
C LEU A 763 9.85 -4.69 -25.00
N ILE A 764 9.04 -4.16 -25.89
CA ILE A 764 8.10 -3.08 -25.63
C ILE A 764 6.75 -3.69 -25.26
N ILE A 765 6.21 -3.32 -24.12
CA ILE A 765 4.88 -3.71 -23.64
C ILE A 765 4.03 -2.47 -23.47
N LYS A 766 2.81 -2.50 -24.01
CA LYS A 766 1.85 -1.39 -23.90
C LYS A 766 0.49 -1.82 -23.42
N SER A 767 -0.02 -1.11 -22.43
CA SER A 767 -1.41 -1.18 -22.00
C SER A 767 -2.34 -0.68 -23.13
N PRO A 768 -3.50 -1.30 -23.34
CA PRO A 768 -4.50 -0.79 -24.27
C PRO A 768 -5.01 0.58 -23.84
N SER A 769 -5.58 1.34 -24.79
CA SER A 769 -6.10 2.70 -24.55
C SER A 769 -7.56 2.71 -24.07
N GLU A 770 -8.34 1.68 -24.37
CA GLU A 770 -9.75 1.58 -24.00
C GLU A 770 -9.89 1.20 -22.51
N LYS A 771 -10.68 1.94 -21.74
CA LYS A 771 -10.82 1.76 -20.27
C LYS A 771 -11.20 0.33 -19.85
N LYS A 772 -12.06 -0.34 -20.62
CA LYS A 772 -12.46 -1.72 -20.33
C LYS A 772 -11.29 -2.69 -20.54
N ALA A 773 -10.58 -2.51 -21.65
CA ALA A 773 -9.41 -3.31 -21.99
C ALA A 773 -8.24 -3.09 -21.01
N VAL A 774 -8.04 -1.84 -20.54
CA VAL A 774 -7.04 -1.52 -19.50
C VAL A 774 -7.29 -2.32 -18.22
N LYS A 775 -8.54 -2.36 -17.74
CA LYS A 775 -8.89 -3.13 -16.54
C LYS A 775 -8.62 -4.63 -16.69
N GLN A 776 -8.95 -5.19 -17.84
CA GLN A 776 -8.66 -6.59 -18.14
C GLN A 776 -7.16 -6.85 -18.27
N PHE A 777 -6.43 -5.91 -18.87
CA PHE A 777 -4.97 -5.97 -18.99
C PHE A 777 -4.29 -5.96 -17.61
N LEU A 778 -4.70 -5.06 -16.71
CA LEU A 778 -4.14 -4.94 -15.37
C LEU A 778 -4.63 -6.05 -14.43
N GLY A 779 -5.82 -6.62 -14.67
CA GLY A 779 -6.48 -7.58 -13.78
C GLY A 779 -7.16 -6.95 -12.55
N TYR A 780 -7.27 -5.60 -12.51
CA TYR A 780 -7.94 -4.88 -11.42
C TYR A 780 -8.49 -3.53 -11.87
N GLU A 781 -9.33 -2.95 -11.02
CA GLU A 781 -9.78 -1.56 -11.12
C GLU A 781 -9.77 -0.86 -9.75
N TRP A 782 -9.69 0.46 -9.76
CA TRP A 782 -9.84 1.28 -8.56
C TRP A 782 -11.32 1.60 -8.32
N SER A 783 -11.84 1.19 -7.16
CA SER A 783 -13.18 1.49 -6.71
C SER A 783 -13.21 2.66 -5.75
N THR A 784 -14.13 3.61 -5.99
CA THR A 784 -14.41 4.74 -5.08
C THR A 784 -15.78 4.60 -4.42
N ARG A 785 -16.44 3.47 -4.61
CA ARG A 785 -17.78 3.23 -4.06
C ARG A 785 -17.68 3.08 -2.55
N LYS A 786 -18.47 3.88 -1.81
CA LYS A 786 -18.52 3.85 -0.35
C LYS A 786 -18.80 2.41 0.15
N GLY A 787 -17.91 1.90 0.99
CA GLY A 787 -17.97 0.53 1.52
C GLY A 787 -17.28 -0.53 0.68
N SER A 788 -16.69 -0.15 -0.48
CA SER A 788 -15.81 -1.00 -1.29
C SER A 788 -14.75 -0.17 -1.99
N GLU A 789 -14.17 0.78 -1.25
CA GLU A 789 -13.05 1.60 -1.71
C GLU A 789 -11.77 0.76 -1.86
N GLY A 790 -10.87 1.15 -2.75
CA GLY A 790 -9.59 0.49 -2.98
C GLY A 790 -9.55 -0.35 -4.25
N ILE A 791 -8.63 -1.30 -4.30
CA ILE A 791 -8.45 -2.19 -5.45
C ILE A 791 -9.56 -3.24 -5.49
N LYS A 792 -10.14 -3.41 -6.67
CA LYS A 792 -11.08 -4.47 -6.98
C LYS A 792 -10.47 -5.37 -8.05
N TYR A 793 -10.19 -6.61 -7.72
CA TYR A 793 -9.64 -7.58 -8.66
C TYR A 793 -10.69 -8.03 -9.67
N ILE A 794 -10.23 -8.27 -10.91
CA ILE A 794 -11.07 -8.75 -12.03
C ILE A 794 -10.63 -10.17 -12.35
N GLY A 795 -11.48 -11.15 -12.03
CA GLY A 795 -11.22 -12.56 -12.26
C GLY A 795 -12.15 -13.20 -13.29
N SER A 796 -11.98 -14.48 -13.55
CA SER A 796 -12.86 -15.27 -14.40
C SER A 796 -14.21 -15.47 -13.72
N GLY A 797 -15.20 -14.95 -14.29
CA GLY A 797 -16.64 -14.93 -14.20
C GLY A 797 -17.47 -15.95 -13.44
N GLU A 798 -16.97 -16.90 -12.68
CA GLU A 798 -17.78 -17.66 -11.75
C GLU A 798 -17.92 -16.91 -10.44
N VAL A 799 -19.08 -16.34 -10.24
CA VAL A 799 -19.48 -15.63 -9.04
C VAL A 799 -19.86 -16.68 -7.99
N GLU A 800 -19.01 -16.88 -6.98
CA GLU A 800 -19.29 -17.78 -5.85
C GLU A 800 -20.48 -17.31 -4.98
N ASP A 801 -20.95 -16.10 -5.20
CA ASP A 801 -22.03 -15.46 -4.43
C ASP A 801 -22.98 -14.74 -5.41
N GLU A 802 -24.06 -15.41 -5.79
CA GLU A 802 -25.08 -14.88 -6.71
C GLU A 802 -25.77 -13.63 -6.15
N ASP A 803 -25.80 -13.45 -4.83
CA ASP A 803 -26.41 -12.32 -4.16
C ASP A 803 -25.50 -11.07 -4.17
N ASN A 804 -24.21 -11.22 -4.43
CA ASN A 804 -23.26 -10.12 -4.47
C ASN A 804 -22.27 -10.20 -5.64
N PRO A 805 -22.71 -9.96 -6.89
CA PRO A 805 -21.89 -10.07 -8.09
C PRO A 805 -20.71 -9.06 -8.15
N ASN A 806 -20.66 -8.10 -7.23
CA ASN A 806 -19.58 -7.12 -7.10
C ASN A 806 -18.54 -7.48 -6.00
N ARG A 807 -18.59 -8.68 -5.46
CA ARG A 807 -17.65 -9.14 -4.44
C ARG A 807 -16.24 -9.17 -5.03
N ASN A 808 -15.26 -8.57 -4.33
CA ASN A 808 -13.87 -8.62 -4.74
C ASN A 808 -13.40 -10.08 -4.77
N GLN A 809 -12.89 -10.50 -5.92
CA GLN A 809 -12.22 -11.77 -6.05
C GLN A 809 -10.78 -11.60 -5.55
N GLY A 810 -10.19 -12.63 -4.96
CA GLY A 810 -8.80 -12.58 -4.49
C GLY A 810 -7.80 -12.45 -5.67
N ILE A 811 -6.59 -12.01 -5.37
CA ILE A 811 -5.50 -11.85 -6.36
C ILE A 811 -5.23 -13.15 -7.13
N PHE A 812 -5.44 -14.33 -6.53
CA PHE A 812 -5.24 -15.64 -7.15
C PHE A 812 -6.26 -15.98 -8.25
N LYS A 813 -7.34 -15.21 -8.38
CA LYS A 813 -8.38 -15.40 -9.41
C LYS A 813 -8.27 -14.40 -10.57
N ILE A 814 -7.24 -13.56 -10.58
CA ILE A 814 -7.03 -12.56 -11.64
C ILE A 814 -6.77 -13.27 -12.98
N GLN A 815 -7.43 -12.78 -14.02
CA GLN A 815 -7.10 -13.11 -15.42
C GLN A 815 -6.50 -11.89 -16.10
N SER A 816 -5.22 -11.94 -16.40
CA SER A 816 -4.46 -10.86 -17.00
C SER A 816 -3.45 -11.43 -18.01
N PRO A 817 -3.10 -10.71 -19.09
CA PRO A 817 -1.98 -11.07 -19.94
C PRO A 817 -0.62 -10.84 -19.24
N LEU A 818 -0.57 -10.11 -18.13
CA LEU A 818 0.66 -9.76 -17.42
C LEU A 818 1.34 -11.00 -16.81
N PHE A 819 0.58 -11.76 -16.03
CA PHE A 819 1.07 -12.99 -15.35
C PHE A 819 -0.09 -13.94 -15.04
N ASN A 820 0.25 -15.19 -14.74
CA ASN A 820 -0.70 -16.16 -14.17
C ASN A 820 -0.47 -16.25 -12.65
N PRO A 821 -1.45 -15.89 -11.81
CA PRO A 821 -1.26 -15.85 -10.36
C PRO A 821 -1.04 -17.22 -9.72
N ASN A 822 -1.41 -18.31 -10.40
CA ASN A 822 -1.26 -19.68 -9.91
C ASN A 822 -0.01 -20.37 -10.48
N ASP A 823 0.57 -19.83 -11.54
CA ASP A 823 1.80 -20.32 -12.15
C ASP A 823 2.60 -19.15 -12.77
N LEU A 824 3.51 -18.57 -11.99
CA LEU A 824 4.34 -17.46 -12.44
C LEU A 824 5.31 -17.84 -13.58
N SER A 825 5.46 -19.12 -13.88
CA SER A 825 6.30 -19.64 -14.97
C SER A 825 5.54 -19.79 -16.30
N ASP A 826 4.24 -19.54 -16.33
CA ASP A 826 3.36 -19.66 -17.50
C ASP A 826 3.92 -18.93 -18.72
N GLY A 827 4.36 -19.70 -19.73
CA GLY A 827 4.96 -19.21 -20.97
C GLY A 827 4.03 -18.38 -21.86
N SER A 828 2.73 -18.38 -21.59
CA SER A 828 1.74 -17.60 -22.34
C SER A 828 1.58 -16.16 -21.83
N LYS A 829 2.41 -15.70 -20.89
CA LYS A 829 2.28 -14.43 -20.19
C LYS A 829 3.44 -13.47 -20.47
N LEU A 830 3.17 -12.17 -20.27
CA LEU A 830 4.14 -11.10 -20.55
C LEU A 830 5.34 -11.13 -19.59
N ASN A 831 5.16 -11.48 -18.31
CA ASN A 831 6.27 -11.65 -17.37
C ASN A 831 7.27 -12.70 -17.85
N HIS A 832 6.80 -13.79 -18.44
CA HIS A 832 7.67 -14.83 -18.98
C HIS A 832 8.50 -14.31 -20.17
N LEU A 833 7.91 -13.52 -21.07
CA LEU A 833 8.63 -12.93 -22.20
C LEU A 833 9.75 -11.99 -21.74
N ILE A 834 9.54 -11.18 -20.69
CA ILE A 834 10.59 -10.31 -20.14
C ILE A 834 11.71 -11.17 -19.56
N ARG A 835 11.37 -12.18 -18.78
CA ARG A 835 12.34 -13.11 -18.18
C ARG A 835 13.17 -13.82 -19.25
N GLN A 836 12.53 -14.30 -20.31
CA GLN A 836 13.25 -14.87 -21.47
C GLN A 836 14.17 -13.84 -22.13
N ASN A 837 13.75 -12.57 -22.25
CA ASN A 837 14.57 -11.53 -22.85
C ASN A 837 15.79 -11.16 -21.98
N PHE A 838 15.70 -11.29 -20.66
CA PHE A 838 16.87 -11.24 -19.77
C PHE A 838 17.87 -12.38 -20.05
N GLN A 839 17.36 -13.57 -20.37
CA GLN A 839 18.18 -14.76 -20.63
C GLN A 839 18.71 -14.83 -22.08
N ALA A 840 18.14 -14.06 -23.00
CA ALA A 840 18.49 -14.10 -24.43
C ALA A 840 19.97 -13.77 -24.71
N THR A 841 20.60 -12.98 -23.84
CA THR A 841 22.03 -12.64 -23.95
C THR A 841 22.95 -13.84 -23.84
N SER A 842 22.60 -14.82 -23.00
CA SER A 842 23.43 -16.03 -22.79
C SER A 842 23.22 -17.10 -23.88
N ASN A 843 22.03 -17.14 -24.50
CA ASN A 843 21.63 -18.24 -25.38
C ASN A 843 21.39 -17.85 -26.85
N GLN A 844 21.50 -16.56 -27.22
CA GLN A 844 21.21 -16.00 -28.56
C GLN A 844 19.79 -16.31 -29.11
N ILE A 845 18.87 -16.77 -28.25
CA ILE A 845 17.50 -17.09 -28.64
C ILE A 845 16.62 -15.93 -28.23
N GLN A 846 16.07 -15.22 -29.23
CA GLN A 846 15.09 -14.16 -28.95
C GLN A 846 13.75 -14.77 -28.56
N PRO A 847 13.01 -14.17 -27.62
CA PRO A 847 11.67 -14.63 -27.28
C PRO A 847 10.72 -14.48 -28.47
N GLU A 848 9.95 -15.54 -28.76
CA GLU A 848 8.87 -15.48 -29.73
C GLU A 848 7.60 -14.99 -29.03
N ILE A 849 7.00 -13.90 -29.57
CA ILE A 849 5.79 -13.30 -29.00
C ILE A 849 4.57 -14.10 -29.49
N PRO A 850 3.84 -14.80 -28.59
CA PRO A 850 2.62 -15.51 -28.95
C PRO A 850 1.57 -14.59 -29.61
N GLU A 851 0.78 -15.12 -30.53
CA GLU A 851 -0.18 -14.35 -31.32
C GLU A 851 -1.13 -13.48 -30.45
N HIS A 852 -1.63 -14.05 -29.35
CA HIS A 852 -2.54 -13.34 -28.44
C HIS A 852 -1.88 -12.20 -27.65
N LEU A 853 -0.55 -12.13 -27.58
CA LEU A 853 0.20 -11.06 -26.93
C LEU A 853 0.72 -10.00 -27.91
N GLN A 854 0.68 -10.21 -29.22
CA GLN A 854 1.18 -9.27 -30.24
C GLN A 854 0.46 -7.92 -30.21
N ALA A 855 -0.78 -7.89 -29.71
CA ALA A 855 -1.51 -6.64 -29.48
C ALA A 855 -0.92 -5.77 -28.35
N PHE A 856 -0.12 -6.36 -27.47
CA PHE A 856 0.44 -5.73 -26.28
C PHE A 856 1.96 -5.62 -26.28
N ALA A 857 2.64 -6.43 -27.10
CA ALA A 857 4.10 -6.58 -27.06
C ALA A 857 4.73 -6.55 -28.46
N SER A 858 5.94 -5.98 -28.54
CA SER A 858 6.79 -6.06 -29.73
C SER A 858 8.28 -6.00 -29.35
N LEU A 859 9.16 -6.59 -30.17
CA LEU A 859 10.61 -6.53 -30.02
C LEU A 859 11.20 -5.51 -31.00
N ARG A 860 12.07 -4.63 -30.51
CA ARG A 860 12.75 -3.64 -31.34
C ARG A 860 14.20 -3.43 -30.94
N PRO A 861 15.15 -3.35 -31.88
CA PRO A 861 16.52 -2.95 -31.59
C PRO A 861 16.54 -1.54 -30.97
N LEU A 862 17.33 -1.32 -29.93
CA LEU A 862 17.38 -0.07 -29.19
C LEU A 862 17.75 1.14 -30.09
N HIS A 863 18.68 0.95 -31.04
CA HIS A 863 19.08 2.00 -31.98
C HIS A 863 17.97 2.44 -32.94
N GLU A 864 16.93 1.60 -33.21
CA GLU A 864 15.74 2.00 -33.94
C GLU A 864 14.73 2.79 -33.11
N MET A 865 14.86 2.76 -31.78
CA MET A 865 14.01 3.48 -30.85
C MET A 865 14.46 4.94 -30.63
N LEU A 866 15.66 5.30 -31.09
CA LEU A 866 16.21 6.64 -31.01
C LEU A 866 16.09 7.38 -32.36
N ASP A 867 15.89 8.69 -32.34
CA ASP A 867 15.76 9.50 -33.56
C ASP A 867 17.05 10.28 -33.88
N PHE A 868 17.90 9.68 -34.69
CA PHE A 868 19.17 10.27 -35.15
C PHE A 868 19.00 11.24 -36.32
N SER A 869 17.81 11.37 -36.89
CA SER A 869 17.58 12.16 -38.12
C SER A 869 17.40 13.66 -37.88
N ARG A 870 17.47 14.15 -36.63
CA ARG A 870 17.25 15.57 -36.27
C ARG A 870 18.55 16.33 -36.07
N THR A 871 18.49 17.65 -36.25
CA THR A 871 19.59 18.58 -35.90
C THR A 871 19.70 18.85 -34.40
N GLU A 872 18.78 18.36 -33.58
CA GLU A 872 18.80 18.33 -32.13
C GLU A 872 18.64 16.89 -31.69
N PHE A 873 19.57 16.39 -30.90
CA PHE A 873 19.54 15.02 -30.42
C PHE A 873 19.28 15.00 -28.91
N ASP A 874 18.02 14.76 -28.56
CA ASP A 874 17.53 14.75 -27.18
C ASP A 874 17.47 13.36 -26.55
N LYS A 875 17.95 12.33 -27.27
CA LYS A 875 17.96 10.91 -26.84
C LYS A 875 16.57 10.35 -26.47
N THR A 876 15.50 10.92 -27.04
CA THR A 876 14.13 10.43 -26.83
C THR A 876 14.00 8.97 -27.27
N ILE A 877 13.49 8.12 -26.35
CA ILE A 877 13.26 6.70 -26.59
C ILE A 877 11.80 6.50 -27.03
N GLN A 878 11.61 6.05 -28.26
CA GLN A 878 10.27 5.83 -28.86
C GLN A 878 9.81 4.39 -28.61
N THR A 879 8.62 4.24 -28.03
CA THR A 879 8.05 2.94 -27.64
C THR A 879 6.84 2.53 -28.48
N ALA A 880 6.74 2.98 -29.74
CA ALA A 880 5.66 2.56 -30.64
C ALA A 880 5.73 1.03 -30.91
N LEU A 881 4.58 0.33 -30.79
CA LEU A 881 4.52 -1.12 -31.09
C LEU A 881 4.74 -1.40 -32.57
N ALA A 882 4.18 -0.54 -33.45
CA ALA A 882 4.40 -0.63 -34.90
C ALA A 882 5.70 0.09 -35.28
N GLY A 883 6.43 -0.47 -36.20
CA GLY A 883 7.59 0.17 -36.80
C GLY A 883 7.25 1.51 -37.48
N LYS A 884 8.26 2.26 -37.90
CA LYS A 884 8.09 3.47 -38.70
C LYS A 884 7.16 3.15 -39.87
N ILE A 885 6.02 3.86 -39.96
CA ILE A 885 5.13 3.72 -41.13
C ILE A 885 5.90 4.27 -42.32
N GLU A 886 6.26 3.44 -43.25
CA GLU A 886 6.86 3.86 -44.51
C GLU A 886 5.76 4.51 -45.37
N ILE A 887 5.84 5.82 -45.51
CA ILE A 887 4.86 6.57 -46.34
C ILE A 887 5.24 6.39 -47.80
N ILE A 888 4.55 5.49 -48.49
CA ILE A 888 4.69 5.36 -49.96
C ILE A 888 4.00 6.57 -50.62
N SER A 889 4.81 7.44 -51.18
CA SER A 889 4.32 8.64 -51.86
C SER A 889 4.96 8.74 -53.26
N LYS A 890 4.13 9.12 -54.24
CA LYS A 890 4.63 9.45 -55.59
C LYS A 890 5.25 10.85 -55.67
N TYR A 891 5.19 11.63 -54.62
CA TYR A 891 5.77 12.95 -54.51
C TYR A 891 6.91 12.95 -53.48
N PRO A 892 7.89 13.84 -53.61
CA PRO A 892 8.94 13.97 -52.57
C PRO A 892 8.31 14.29 -51.21
N LEU A 893 8.69 13.54 -50.21
CA LEU A 893 8.26 13.82 -48.85
C LEU A 893 9.10 14.97 -48.28
N VAL A 894 8.44 15.93 -47.62
CA VAL A 894 9.06 17.09 -46.99
C VAL A 894 8.58 17.17 -45.56
N ARG A 895 9.46 17.44 -44.64
CA ARG A 895 9.09 17.64 -43.23
C ARG A 895 8.14 18.83 -43.08
N LEU A 896 7.09 18.68 -42.28
CA LEU A 896 6.10 19.73 -42.05
C LEU A 896 6.73 21.02 -41.54
N GLY A 897 7.77 20.93 -40.66
CA GLY A 897 8.54 22.08 -40.18
C GLY A 897 9.27 22.88 -41.25
N ASN A 898 9.59 22.26 -42.42
CA ASN A 898 10.22 22.98 -43.55
C ASN A 898 9.22 23.80 -44.39
N VAL A 899 7.94 23.51 -44.23
CA VAL A 899 6.85 24.16 -45.04
C VAL A 899 5.89 24.97 -44.18
N ALA A 900 5.92 24.82 -42.87
CA ALA A 900 5.07 25.52 -41.92
C ALA A 900 5.77 25.80 -40.60
N GLU A 901 5.43 26.90 -39.97
CA GLU A 901 5.77 27.17 -38.55
C GLU A 901 4.75 26.46 -37.66
N ILE A 902 5.26 25.64 -36.71
CA ILE A 902 4.44 24.92 -35.75
C ILE A 902 4.72 25.48 -34.36
N SER A 903 3.71 25.98 -33.68
CA SER A 903 3.84 26.50 -32.32
C SER A 903 2.69 26.05 -31.42
N ALA A 904 2.91 26.06 -30.11
CA ALA A 904 1.82 25.88 -29.17
C ALA A 904 0.99 27.15 -29.03
N GLY A 905 -0.27 27.05 -28.70
CA GLY A 905 -1.08 28.19 -28.27
C GLY A 905 -0.63 28.77 -26.91
N ASN A 906 -1.37 29.73 -26.42
CA ASN A 906 -1.10 30.47 -25.20
C ASN A 906 -1.63 29.77 -23.96
N SER A 907 -1.02 30.02 -22.81
CA SER A 907 -1.62 29.64 -21.51
C SER A 907 -2.93 30.44 -21.31
N ALA A 908 -3.99 29.73 -20.94
CA ALA A 908 -5.28 30.37 -20.69
C ALA A 908 -5.21 31.26 -19.44
N PRO A 909 -5.64 32.54 -19.50
CA PRO A 909 -5.74 33.34 -18.28
C PRO A 909 -6.63 32.67 -17.24
N GLN A 910 -6.16 32.61 -16.00
CA GLN A 910 -6.87 31.95 -14.88
C GLN A 910 -7.94 32.87 -14.25
N GLU A 911 -7.78 34.15 -14.33
CA GLU A 911 -8.69 35.12 -13.74
C GLU A 911 -9.96 35.26 -14.57
N ARG A 912 -11.12 35.13 -13.96
CA ARG A 912 -12.42 35.34 -14.62
C ARG A 912 -12.59 36.76 -15.16
N SER A 913 -11.94 37.75 -14.55
CA SER A 913 -11.92 39.13 -14.99
C SER A 913 -11.37 39.33 -16.42
N ALA A 914 -10.45 38.46 -16.85
CA ALA A 914 -9.86 38.48 -18.17
C ALA A 914 -10.87 38.17 -19.32
N TYR A 915 -11.99 37.55 -18.98
CA TYR A 915 -13.05 37.17 -19.91
C TYR A 915 -14.28 38.12 -19.87
N HIS A 916 -14.33 39.00 -18.86
CA HIS A 916 -15.47 39.90 -18.68
C HIS A 916 -15.48 40.99 -19.79
N GLN A 917 -16.59 41.12 -20.53
CA GLN A 917 -16.73 42.00 -21.68
C GLN A 917 -15.63 41.82 -22.75
N GLY A 918 -15.25 40.54 -22.99
CA GLY A 918 -14.22 40.19 -23.95
C GLY A 918 -14.53 40.61 -25.36
N LYS A 919 -13.52 41.08 -26.10
CA LYS A 919 -13.59 41.52 -27.49
C LYS A 919 -12.79 40.63 -28.43
N TYR A 920 -11.76 39.93 -27.89
CA TYR A 920 -10.78 39.18 -28.67
C TYR A 920 -11.07 37.68 -28.62
N PRO A 921 -11.29 37.03 -29.76
CA PRO A 921 -11.60 35.61 -29.80
C PRO A 921 -10.49 34.75 -29.13
N PHE A 922 -10.90 33.80 -28.28
CA PHE A 922 -9.99 32.85 -27.63
C PHE A 922 -10.43 31.42 -27.97
N PHE A 923 -9.66 30.76 -28.84
CA PHE A 923 -9.96 29.43 -29.39
C PHE A 923 -9.58 28.32 -28.41
N ARG A 924 -10.53 27.45 -28.11
CA ARG A 924 -10.36 26.27 -27.27
C ARG A 924 -10.53 24.97 -28.05
N THR A 925 -10.11 23.85 -27.46
CA THR A 925 -10.29 22.50 -28.03
C THR A 925 -11.76 22.17 -28.28
N SER A 926 -12.68 22.66 -27.44
CA SER A 926 -14.12 22.52 -27.60
C SER A 926 -14.64 23.18 -28.90
N ASP A 927 -14.11 24.38 -29.24
CA ASP A 927 -14.52 25.11 -30.45
C ASP A 927 -14.07 24.35 -31.68
N VAL A 928 -12.85 23.78 -31.68
CA VAL A 928 -12.35 22.93 -32.76
C VAL A 928 -13.21 21.68 -32.92
N GLY A 929 -13.61 21.04 -31.80
CA GLY A 929 -14.48 19.87 -31.82
C GLY A 929 -15.88 20.14 -32.38
N ALA A 930 -16.42 21.33 -32.13
CA ALA A 930 -17.76 21.71 -32.55
C ALA A 930 -17.89 21.88 -34.09
N VAL A 931 -16.79 22.26 -34.77
CA VAL A 931 -16.80 22.57 -36.21
C VAL A 931 -15.81 21.76 -37.04
N HIS A 932 -15.19 20.74 -36.46
CA HIS A 932 -14.27 19.87 -37.18
C HIS A 932 -14.98 19.32 -38.46
N LEU A 933 -14.31 19.28 -39.61
CA LEU A 933 -14.81 18.97 -40.92
C LEU A 933 -15.58 20.10 -41.66
N SER A 934 -16.02 21.15 -40.98
CA SER A 934 -16.74 22.27 -41.62
C SER A 934 -15.85 23.39 -42.19
N LYS A 935 -14.55 23.23 -42.12
CA LYS A 935 -13.52 24.05 -42.81
C LYS A 935 -13.00 25.28 -42.09
N ASN A 936 -13.83 26.26 -41.69
CA ASN A 936 -13.34 27.49 -41.03
C ASN A 936 -14.00 27.73 -39.69
N LEU A 937 -13.17 27.89 -38.66
CA LEU A 937 -13.62 28.27 -37.35
C LEU A 937 -13.68 29.79 -37.21
N THR A 938 -14.89 30.35 -37.18
CA THR A 938 -15.15 31.79 -37.06
C THR A 938 -15.77 32.18 -35.73
N ASN A 939 -16.44 31.24 -35.04
CA ASN A 939 -17.12 31.50 -33.80
C ASN A 939 -16.43 30.75 -32.67
N VAL A 940 -16.26 31.40 -31.54
CA VAL A 940 -15.67 30.83 -30.33
C VAL A 940 -16.59 31.08 -29.13
N ALA A 941 -16.51 30.21 -28.13
CA ALA A 941 -17.27 30.37 -26.89
C ALA A 941 -16.71 31.47 -26.00
N ASP A 942 -15.41 31.67 -25.99
CA ASP A 942 -14.72 32.60 -25.11
C ASP A 942 -14.08 33.78 -25.83
N TYR A 943 -14.17 34.95 -25.20
CA TYR A 943 -13.53 36.19 -25.66
C TYR A 943 -12.71 36.80 -24.50
N LEU A 944 -11.50 37.25 -24.80
CA LEU A 944 -10.63 37.95 -23.84
C LEU A 944 -10.79 39.47 -23.98
N ASN A 945 -10.57 40.18 -22.87
CA ASN A 945 -10.48 41.66 -22.87
C ASN A 945 -9.03 42.15 -22.98
N ASP A 946 -8.81 43.46 -22.95
CA ASP A 946 -7.47 44.05 -23.11
C ASP A 946 -6.46 43.60 -22.05
N ARG A 947 -6.91 43.23 -20.84
CA ARG A 947 -6.06 42.63 -19.77
C ARG A 947 -5.75 41.18 -20.08
N GLY A 948 -6.72 40.44 -20.58
CA GLY A 948 -6.60 39.02 -20.84
C GLY A 948 -5.65 38.67 -22.00
N ILE A 949 -5.43 39.62 -22.94
CA ILE A 949 -4.52 39.43 -24.09
C ILE A 949 -3.07 39.86 -23.79
N ALA A 950 -2.81 40.50 -22.65
CA ALA A 950 -1.47 40.98 -22.32
C ALA A 950 -0.44 39.82 -22.28
N GLY A 951 0.59 39.94 -23.12
CA GLY A 951 1.66 38.95 -23.26
C GLY A 951 1.30 37.69 -24.06
N LEU A 952 0.10 37.61 -24.64
CA LEU A 952 -0.30 36.46 -25.47
C LEU A 952 0.08 36.66 -26.95
N LYS A 953 0.49 35.56 -27.61
CA LYS A 953 0.76 35.51 -29.06
C LYS A 953 -0.55 35.52 -29.81
N LEU A 954 -0.72 36.49 -30.73
CA LEU A 954 -1.86 36.56 -31.67
C LEU A 954 -1.61 35.63 -32.87
N PHE A 955 -2.58 34.79 -33.20
CA PHE A 955 -2.59 33.96 -34.40
C PHE A 955 -3.50 34.56 -35.47
N LYS A 956 -3.03 34.52 -36.71
CA LYS A 956 -3.73 35.11 -37.83
C LYS A 956 -4.73 34.15 -38.45
N LYS A 957 -5.77 34.71 -39.10
CA LYS A 957 -6.66 33.99 -39.99
C LYS A 957 -5.87 33.11 -40.96
N GLY A 958 -6.32 31.88 -41.17
CA GLY A 958 -5.63 30.91 -42.01
C GLY A 958 -4.68 29.97 -41.24
N THR A 959 -4.46 30.18 -39.94
CA THR A 959 -3.75 29.24 -39.09
C THR A 959 -4.55 27.96 -38.95
N ILE A 960 -3.89 26.81 -39.09
CA ILE A 960 -4.49 25.48 -38.87
C ILE A 960 -4.34 25.13 -37.40
N LEU A 961 -5.46 24.71 -36.78
CA LEU A 961 -5.49 24.30 -35.40
C LEU A 961 -5.72 22.80 -35.29
N ILE A 962 -4.85 22.13 -34.50
CA ILE A 962 -4.93 20.68 -34.19
C ILE A 962 -4.81 20.50 -32.70
N PRO A 963 -5.73 19.76 -32.05
CA PRO A 963 -5.55 19.37 -30.64
C PRO A 963 -4.29 18.53 -30.46
N LYS A 964 -3.45 18.87 -29.46
CA LYS A 964 -2.23 18.14 -29.14
C LYS A 964 -2.34 17.34 -27.81
N SER A 965 -3.47 17.45 -27.13
CA SER A 965 -3.72 16.75 -25.88
C SER A 965 -5.21 16.45 -25.67
N GLY A 966 -5.51 15.41 -24.88
CA GLY A 966 -6.85 14.98 -24.54
C GLY A 966 -7.56 14.15 -25.63
N ALA A 967 -8.82 13.79 -25.37
CA ALA A 967 -9.63 12.94 -26.25
C ALA A 967 -9.78 13.48 -27.68
N SER A 968 -9.74 14.79 -27.86
CA SER A 968 -9.86 15.43 -29.18
C SER A 968 -8.72 15.07 -30.14
N THR A 969 -7.56 14.66 -29.63
CA THR A 969 -6.43 14.21 -30.45
C THR A 969 -6.74 12.90 -31.16
N TYR A 970 -7.37 11.96 -30.46
CA TYR A 970 -7.78 10.67 -31.03
C TYR A 970 -8.93 10.79 -32.04
N LEU A 971 -9.76 11.84 -31.91
CA LEU A 971 -10.86 12.13 -32.82
C LEU A 971 -10.39 12.85 -34.11
N ASN A 972 -9.09 13.11 -34.21
CA ASN A 972 -8.45 13.74 -35.37
C ASN A 972 -9.12 15.08 -35.75
N HIS A 973 -9.51 15.85 -34.72
CA HIS A 973 -10.13 17.16 -34.94
C HIS A 973 -9.12 18.15 -35.53
N ARG A 974 -9.52 18.91 -36.56
CA ARG A 974 -8.71 19.94 -37.20
C ARG A 974 -9.57 21.00 -37.84
N VAL A 975 -9.16 22.24 -37.77
CA VAL A 975 -9.87 23.39 -38.38
C VAL A 975 -8.88 24.46 -38.87
N ILE A 976 -9.33 25.34 -39.75
CA ILE A 976 -8.61 26.53 -40.12
C ILE A 976 -9.28 27.74 -39.45
N MET A 977 -8.48 28.62 -38.85
CA MET A 977 -8.97 29.87 -38.25
C MET A 977 -9.56 30.77 -39.35
N GLY A 978 -10.82 31.11 -39.22
CA GLY A 978 -11.52 32.01 -40.11
C GLY A 978 -11.35 33.49 -39.75
N ILE A 979 -10.90 33.80 -38.56
CA ILE A 979 -10.66 35.15 -38.01
C ILE A 979 -9.34 35.12 -37.19
N ASP A 980 -8.78 36.33 -37.00
CA ASP A 980 -7.62 36.48 -36.07
C ASP A 980 -8.04 36.24 -34.61
N GLY A 981 -7.15 35.68 -33.77
CA GLY A 981 -7.47 35.46 -32.38
C GLY A 981 -6.36 34.75 -31.59
N TYR A 982 -6.62 34.49 -30.33
CA TYR A 982 -5.71 33.85 -29.42
C TYR A 982 -6.10 32.38 -29.27
N VAL A 983 -5.14 31.49 -29.11
CA VAL A 983 -5.34 30.05 -29.14
C VAL A 983 -4.86 29.45 -27.81
N VAL A 984 -5.60 28.51 -27.24
CA VAL A 984 -5.21 27.85 -26.00
C VAL A 984 -4.01 26.91 -26.20
N SER A 985 -3.20 26.74 -25.17
CA SER A 985 -1.97 25.89 -25.18
C SER A 985 -2.21 24.40 -25.54
N HIS A 986 -3.44 23.91 -25.39
CA HIS A 986 -3.83 22.55 -25.78
C HIS A 986 -4.01 22.34 -27.29
N LEU A 987 -3.89 23.40 -28.07
CA LEU A 987 -3.91 23.39 -29.53
C LEU A 987 -2.52 23.66 -30.09
N ALA A 988 -2.12 22.91 -31.09
CA ALA A 988 -1.01 23.23 -31.97
C ALA A 988 -1.54 24.16 -33.08
N ALA A 989 -0.82 25.24 -33.29
CA ALA A 989 -1.07 26.20 -34.35
C ALA A 989 -0.03 26.03 -35.46
N ILE A 990 -0.48 25.72 -36.65
CA ILE A 990 0.36 25.50 -37.85
C ILE A 990 0.12 26.65 -38.81
N VAL A 991 1.16 27.42 -39.10
CA VAL A 991 1.15 28.54 -40.01
C VAL A 991 1.93 28.18 -41.28
N ALA A 992 1.28 28.07 -42.42
CA ALA A 992 1.95 27.73 -43.67
C ALA A 992 2.93 28.83 -44.09
N ASN A 993 4.10 28.44 -44.59
CA ASN A 993 5.11 29.38 -45.10
C ASN A 993 4.76 29.81 -46.53
N GLU A 994 3.99 30.90 -46.64
CA GLU A 994 3.50 31.40 -47.95
C GLU A 994 4.63 31.87 -48.91
N LYS A 995 5.80 32.22 -48.36
CA LYS A 995 6.96 32.62 -49.21
C LYS A 995 7.51 31.50 -50.06
N ARG A 996 7.15 30.21 -49.73
CA ARG A 996 7.57 29.01 -50.47
C ARG A 996 6.46 28.41 -51.35
N ASN A 997 5.38 29.13 -51.66
CA ASN A 997 4.24 28.68 -52.46
C ASN A 997 3.50 27.43 -51.96
N PHE A 998 3.53 27.15 -50.67
CA PHE A 998 2.74 26.03 -50.09
C PHE A 998 1.29 26.49 -49.83
N ASN A 999 0.37 25.70 -50.32
CA ASN A 999 -1.06 25.99 -50.15
C ASN A 999 -1.55 25.41 -48.80
N ARG A 1000 -2.15 26.24 -47.94
CA ARG A 1000 -2.73 25.88 -46.63
C ARG A 1000 -3.71 24.72 -46.67
N ILE A 1001 -4.34 24.46 -47.85
CA ILE A 1001 -5.35 23.39 -48.01
C ILE A 1001 -4.68 22.02 -48.08
N PHE A 1002 -3.39 21.96 -48.42
CA PHE A 1002 -2.63 20.71 -48.55
C PHE A 1002 -1.79 20.38 -47.32
N ILE A 1003 -1.59 21.32 -46.40
CA ILE A 1003 -1.00 21.10 -45.09
C ILE A 1003 -2.09 20.68 -44.07
#